data_e2210c1db719d0f777e7017b7fd9337f
#
_entry.id   e2210c1db719d0f777e7017b7fd9337f
#
_cell.length_a   1.000
_cell.length_b   1.000
_cell.length_c   1.000
_cell.angle_alpha   90.00
_cell.angle_beta   90.00
_cell.angle_gamma   90.00
#
_symmetry.space_group_name_H-M   'P 1'
#
loop_
_entity.id
_entity.type
_entity.pdbx_description
1 polymer ?
#
loop_
_entity_poly.entity_id
_entity_poly.type
_entity_poly.pdbx_seq_one_letter_code
_entity_poly.pdbx_strand_id
1 'polypeptide(L)'
;MKIKISNSNVPAWKDVTVKSRIPAELKKLEEMARNIWWAWNNEATDLFQSLDPVLWKEAGQNPVVLLERLSYEKLEALAADKVILARMDEVYANFRAYMDVKPDANRPSVAYFCMEYGLTHVLKIYSGGLGILAGDYMKEASDSNVDMCGVGFLYRYGYFAQSLAMDGQQIANYDAQNFGSLPIDRVLDENGQPMVIDVPYLNYYVHAYVWRVNVGRVPLYLLDTDNEMNSEFDRPITHQLYGGDWENRLKQEILLGIGGMLMLKKLGIKKDVYHCNEGHAALCNVQRLCDYVESGLTFNEAMEVVRSSSLYTVHTPVPAGHDYFDEGLFGKYMGGYPQRMGITWNELMDMGRINPGDSGERFCMSTFACNTCQEVNGVSWLHGEVSKDMFSGIWKGYFPEESHVGYVTNGVHFPTWAASEWKGVYGKHFDKSFMGDQSNQKIWEEIYNVSDEEVWNTRLALKHKLIDYIRKEFSKTWLKNQGDPSRIVSLLDKINPNALLIGFARRFATYKRAHLLFTDLDRLAKIVNNPNYPVQFLFAGKAHPHDGAGQGLIKKIVEISRRPEFLGKIIFLENYDMKLARRLVSGVDIWMNTPTRPLEASGTSGEKALMNGVINFSVLDGWWLEGYRPGAGWALTEKRTYQYQPHQDQLDAATIYGLLENEILPLYYARNVKGYSEGWVKTIKNSIAQIAPHYTMKRQLDDYFTKFYCKEAKRHAELVANDYAKAKEIAAWKEEVASKWDAIEVVSTEKCENIVNGNIESGVEYTITHVVDEKGLNDAIGIEVVAMHKNAEGKECVYSVTPMEVVKNEGNLYTFSAKFSFDNAGDFKVAYRMYPKNEALPHRQDFCYVRWFN
;
A
#
# COMPACT_ATOMS: atom_id res chain seq x y z
N MET A 1 -19.44 13.19 65.10
CA MET A 1 -19.97 12.01 64.36
C MET A 1 -19.04 10.83 64.60
N LYS A 2 -19.44 9.78 65.28
CA LYS A 2 -18.61 8.57 65.51
C LYS A 2 -18.84 7.66 64.32
N ILE A 3 -17.82 7.54 63.47
CA ILE A 3 -17.85 6.58 62.36
C ILE A 3 -17.55 5.19 62.93
N LYS A 4 -18.54 4.31 62.92
CA LYS A 4 -18.32 2.91 63.22
C LYS A 4 -17.76 2.23 61.99
N ILE A 5 -16.51 1.86 62.04
CA ILE A 5 -15.87 1.06 60.97
C ILE A 5 -16.08 -0.39 61.35
N SER A 6 -16.91 -1.08 60.58
CA SER A 6 -17.28 -2.51 60.82
C SER A 6 -16.36 -3.44 60.06
N ASN A 7 -15.28 -3.34 59.65
CA ASN A 7 -14.26 -4.25 59.10
C ASN A 7 -12.92 -3.50 58.88
N SER A 8 -12.20 -3.33 59.97
CA SER A 8 -10.95 -2.57 59.95
C SER A 8 -9.70 -3.32 59.45
N ASN A 9 -9.84 -4.61 59.13
CA ASN A 9 -8.75 -5.46 58.71
C ASN A 9 -8.70 -5.71 57.17
N VAL A 10 -9.61 -5.11 56.41
CA VAL A 10 -9.61 -5.16 54.95
C VAL A 10 -9.41 -3.71 54.44
N PRO A 11 -8.37 -3.43 53.65
CA PRO A 11 -8.14 -2.09 53.11
C PRO A 11 -9.27 -1.67 52.20
N ALA A 12 -9.76 -0.44 52.34
CA ALA A 12 -10.69 0.18 51.38
C ALA A 12 -9.85 1.01 50.41
N TRP A 13 -9.66 0.45 49.24
CA TRP A 13 -8.88 1.09 48.18
C TRP A 13 -9.67 2.21 47.52
N LYS A 14 -8.99 3.30 47.17
CA LYS A 14 -9.48 4.36 46.31
C LYS A 14 -8.55 4.48 45.13
N ASP A 15 -9.09 4.36 43.92
CA ASP A 15 -8.32 4.56 42.71
C ASP A 15 -7.92 6.03 42.55
N VAL A 16 -6.66 6.26 42.33
CA VAL A 16 -6.09 7.60 42.06
C VAL A 16 -5.18 7.52 40.85
N THR A 17 -5.37 8.46 39.92
CA THR A 17 -4.48 8.62 38.78
C THR A 17 -3.49 9.73 39.06
N VAL A 18 -2.20 9.40 39.11
CA VAL A 18 -1.12 10.35 39.27
C VAL A 18 -0.52 10.67 37.92
N LYS A 19 -0.58 11.92 37.50
CA LYS A 19 0.05 12.39 36.27
C LYS A 19 1.50 12.79 36.52
N SER A 20 2.40 12.48 35.57
CA SER A 20 3.78 12.96 35.59
C SER A 20 3.82 14.48 35.55
N ARG A 21 4.68 15.06 36.37
CA ARG A 21 4.95 16.52 36.40
C ARG A 21 6.30 16.78 35.72
N ILE A 22 6.26 17.19 34.45
CA ILE A 22 7.47 17.51 33.69
C ILE A 22 7.96 18.92 34.09
N PRO A 23 9.22 19.08 34.53
CA PRO A 23 9.83 20.40 34.78
C PRO A 23 9.77 21.30 33.53
N ALA A 24 9.70 22.63 33.75
CA ALA A 24 9.57 23.60 32.66
C ALA A 24 10.73 23.51 31.64
N GLU A 25 11.92 23.23 32.12
CA GLU A 25 13.14 23.04 31.31
C GLU A 25 13.03 21.88 30.31
N LEU A 26 12.24 20.87 30.64
CA LEU A 26 12.07 19.65 29.84
C LEU A 26 10.79 19.64 28.99
N LYS A 27 10.00 20.72 28.95
CA LYS A 27 8.72 20.79 28.21
C LYS A 27 8.86 20.50 26.71
N LYS A 28 9.99 20.82 26.12
CA LYS A 28 10.32 20.51 24.71
C LYS A 28 10.24 19.01 24.40
N LEU A 29 10.53 18.15 25.38
CA LEU A 29 10.43 16.69 25.23
C LEU A 29 8.98 16.23 25.05
N GLU A 30 8.01 16.87 25.73
CA GLU A 30 6.58 16.51 25.60
C GLU A 30 6.07 16.75 24.17
N GLU A 31 6.43 17.91 23.58
CA GLU A 31 6.03 18.24 22.21
C GLU A 31 6.64 17.25 21.21
N MET A 32 7.95 16.97 21.33
CA MET A 32 8.62 16.01 20.46
C MET A 32 8.09 14.59 20.65
N ALA A 33 7.75 14.16 21.87
CA ALA A 33 7.21 12.82 22.14
C ALA A 33 5.85 12.57 21.46
N ARG A 34 5.04 13.61 21.33
CA ARG A 34 3.71 13.52 20.70
C ARG A 34 3.71 13.72 19.19
N ASN A 35 4.83 14.09 18.59
CA ASN A 35 5.00 14.09 17.13
C ASN A 35 5.88 12.92 16.72
N ILE A 36 5.35 12.00 15.92
CA ILE A 36 6.05 10.76 15.56
C ILE A 36 7.26 10.97 14.63
N TRP A 37 7.63 12.21 14.32
CA TRP A 37 8.88 12.54 13.62
C TRP A 37 10.11 11.85 14.25
N TRP A 38 10.12 11.68 15.58
CA TRP A 38 11.16 10.93 16.27
C TRP A 38 11.33 9.49 15.76
N ALA A 39 10.28 8.86 15.19
CA ALA A 39 10.33 7.47 14.76
C ALA A 39 11.25 7.26 13.54
N TRP A 40 11.53 8.30 12.76
CA TRP A 40 12.44 8.23 11.62
C TRP A 40 13.60 9.23 11.70
N ASN A 41 13.71 9.95 12.80
CA ASN A 41 14.84 10.84 13.13
C ASN A 41 15.70 10.20 14.21
N ASN A 42 16.92 9.82 13.85
CA ASN A 42 17.82 9.10 14.76
C ASN A 42 18.23 9.96 15.96
N GLU A 43 18.50 11.28 15.76
CA GLU A 43 18.92 12.17 16.83
C GLU A 43 17.85 12.28 17.92
N ALA A 44 16.58 12.38 17.51
CA ALA A 44 15.44 12.42 18.44
C ALA A 44 15.27 11.09 19.18
N THR A 45 15.37 9.94 18.48
CA THR A 45 15.29 8.63 19.11
C THR A 45 16.42 8.43 20.12
N ASP A 46 17.65 8.80 19.75
CA ASP A 46 18.83 8.69 20.61
C ASP A 46 18.74 9.65 21.83
N LEU A 47 18.13 10.82 21.67
CA LEU A 47 17.87 11.72 22.79
C LEU A 47 16.95 11.05 23.82
N PHE A 48 15.81 10.52 23.43
CA PHE A 48 14.89 9.82 24.33
C PHE A 48 15.55 8.62 25.01
N GLN A 49 16.28 7.80 24.25
CA GLN A 49 17.03 6.67 24.80
C GLN A 49 18.06 7.11 25.85
N SER A 50 18.71 8.27 25.67
CA SER A 50 19.76 8.76 26.59
C SER A 50 19.23 9.23 27.94
N LEU A 51 17.92 9.53 28.03
CA LEU A 51 17.31 9.97 29.30
C LEU A 51 17.33 8.85 30.35
N ASP A 52 16.98 7.64 29.94
CA ASP A 52 17.09 6.41 30.73
C ASP A 52 17.05 5.19 29.79
N PRO A 53 18.20 4.58 29.43
CA PRO A 53 18.24 3.48 28.48
C PRO A 53 17.50 2.21 28.93
N VAL A 54 17.43 1.93 30.23
CA VAL A 54 16.75 0.77 30.78
C VAL A 54 15.24 0.98 30.69
N LEU A 55 14.76 2.11 31.21
CA LEU A 55 13.35 2.45 31.17
C LEU A 55 12.86 2.64 29.72
N TRP A 56 13.69 3.18 28.83
CA TRP A 56 13.38 3.27 27.38
C TRP A 56 13.01 1.90 26.79
N LYS A 57 13.77 0.86 27.13
CA LYS A 57 13.48 -0.50 26.71
C LYS A 57 12.20 -1.03 27.35
N GLU A 58 12.00 -0.81 28.64
CA GLU A 58 10.82 -1.25 29.40
C GLU A 58 9.55 -0.51 28.95
N ALA A 59 9.66 0.75 28.52
CA ALA A 59 8.60 1.55 27.92
C ALA A 59 8.26 1.12 26.47
N GLY A 60 8.88 0.07 25.96
CA GLY A 60 8.68 -0.40 24.59
C GLY A 60 9.18 0.58 23.52
N GLN A 61 10.13 1.45 23.87
CA GLN A 61 10.65 2.53 23.02
C GLN A 61 9.56 3.56 22.64
N ASN A 62 8.63 3.80 23.55
CA ASN A 62 7.58 4.82 23.43
C ASN A 62 7.98 6.04 24.28
N PRO A 63 8.26 7.22 23.67
CA PRO A 63 8.72 8.37 24.43
C PRO A 63 7.64 8.94 25.37
N VAL A 64 6.35 8.77 25.05
CA VAL A 64 5.25 9.19 25.91
C VAL A 64 5.26 8.38 27.19
N VAL A 65 5.35 7.04 27.07
CA VAL A 65 5.42 6.12 28.22
C VAL A 65 6.71 6.34 29.02
N LEU A 66 7.83 6.60 28.34
CA LEU A 66 9.09 6.94 29.02
C LEU A 66 8.92 8.15 29.94
N LEU A 67 8.37 9.26 29.41
CA LEU A 67 8.17 10.49 30.19
C LEU A 67 7.15 10.31 31.33
N GLU A 68 6.14 9.47 31.13
CA GLU A 68 5.15 9.14 32.16
C GLU A 68 5.76 8.32 33.32
N ARG A 69 6.72 7.45 33.04
CA ARG A 69 7.31 6.52 34.01
C ARG A 69 8.59 7.02 34.67
N LEU A 70 9.24 8.05 34.15
CA LEU A 70 10.38 8.70 34.80
C LEU A 70 9.95 9.22 36.18
N SER A 71 10.71 8.88 37.24
CA SER A 71 10.45 9.42 38.56
C SER A 71 10.65 10.93 38.59
N TYR A 72 9.95 11.61 39.48
CA TYR A 72 10.10 13.08 39.64
C TYR A 72 11.54 13.48 39.98
N GLU A 73 12.19 12.72 40.84
CA GLU A 73 13.62 12.90 41.17
C GLU A 73 14.53 12.79 39.93
N LYS A 74 14.27 11.81 39.08
CA LYS A 74 15.03 11.64 37.79
C LYS A 74 14.77 12.80 36.86
N LEU A 75 13.53 13.28 36.76
CA LEU A 75 13.18 14.43 35.94
C LEU A 75 13.86 15.71 36.44
N GLU A 76 13.93 15.94 37.75
CA GLU A 76 14.66 17.09 38.32
C GLU A 76 16.17 16.99 38.06
N ALA A 77 16.75 15.79 38.17
CA ALA A 77 18.16 15.56 37.82
C ALA A 77 18.45 15.86 36.35
N LEU A 78 17.58 15.40 35.41
CA LEU A 78 17.69 15.72 34.00
C LEU A 78 17.52 17.21 33.70
N ALA A 79 16.62 17.89 34.38
CA ALA A 79 16.41 19.35 34.26
C ALA A 79 17.61 20.19 34.76
N ALA A 80 18.44 19.60 35.61
CA ALA A 80 19.69 20.23 36.11
C ALA A 80 20.92 19.84 35.22
N ASP A 81 20.81 18.85 34.36
CA ASP A 81 21.91 18.36 33.52
C ASP A 81 22.10 19.22 32.27
N LYS A 82 23.14 20.06 32.28
CA LYS A 82 23.45 20.98 31.18
C LYS A 82 23.77 20.26 29.86
N VAL A 83 24.30 19.06 29.90
CA VAL A 83 24.62 18.27 28.67
C VAL A 83 23.34 17.76 28.02
N ILE A 84 22.44 17.24 28.82
CA ILE A 84 21.10 16.77 28.31
C ILE A 84 20.31 17.96 27.79
N LEU A 85 20.25 19.08 28.51
CA LEU A 85 19.53 20.28 28.07
C LEU A 85 20.08 20.85 26.76
N ALA A 86 21.42 20.92 26.60
CA ALA A 86 22.04 21.40 25.37
C ALA A 86 21.71 20.46 24.18
N ARG A 87 21.75 19.16 24.39
CA ARG A 87 21.37 18.16 23.35
C ARG A 87 19.89 18.24 23.00
N MET A 88 19.04 18.37 24.02
CA MET A 88 17.60 18.58 23.82
C MET A 88 17.33 19.84 23.02
N ASP A 89 18.00 20.95 23.33
CA ASP A 89 17.82 22.21 22.64
C ASP A 89 18.26 22.13 21.18
N GLU A 90 19.34 21.42 20.87
CA GLU A 90 19.81 21.16 19.50
C GLU A 90 18.78 20.34 18.70
N VAL A 91 18.34 19.21 19.25
CA VAL A 91 17.35 18.34 18.59
C VAL A 91 16.02 19.07 18.41
N TYR A 92 15.58 19.84 19.40
CA TYR A 92 14.36 20.63 19.32
C TYR A 92 14.47 21.77 18.28
N ALA A 93 15.63 22.41 18.16
CA ALA A 93 15.87 23.41 17.11
C ALA A 93 15.75 22.77 15.70
N ASN A 94 16.31 21.57 15.50
CA ASN A 94 16.17 20.81 14.25
C ASN A 94 14.69 20.42 14.00
N PHE A 95 13.99 19.99 15.03
CA PHE A 95 12.56 19.70 14.96
C PHE A 95 11.74 20.92 14.55
N ARG A 96 11.99 22.10 15.18
CA ARG A 96 11.27 23.33 14.80
C ARG A 96 11.62 23.81 13.41
N ALA A 97 12.89 23.74 13.01
CA ALA A 97 13.31 24.06 11.64
C ALA A 97 12.59 23.18 10.61
N TYR A 98 12.38 21.91 10.93
CA TYR A 98 11.59 20.99 10.11
C TYR A 98 10.10 21.37 10.10
N MET A 99 9.49 21.60 11.27
CA MET A 99 8.05 21.84 11.40
C MET A 99 7.60 23.20 10.84
N ASP A 100 8.46 24.22 10.90
CA ASP A 100 8.08 25.60 10.54
C ASP A 100 8.10 25.87 9.02
N VAL A 101 8.50 24.89 8.21
CA VAL A 101 8.41 24.98 6.75
C VAL A 101 6.95 24.88 6.30
N LYS A 102 6.52 25.85 5.50
CA LYS A 102 5.14 25.85 4.95
C LYS A 102 5.00 24.87 3.81
N PRO A 103 3.79 24.31 3.59
CA PRO A 103 3.52 23.45 2.45
C PRO A 103 3.83 24.12 1.11
N ASP A 104 4.28 23.32 0.14
CA ASP A 104 4.53 23.80 -1.22
C ASP A 104 3.20 24.18 -1.89
N ALA A 105 2.99 25.49 -2.07
CA ALA A 105 1.76 26.03 -2.68
C ALA A 105 1.61 25.69 -4.18
N ASN A 106 2.66 25.19 -4.83
CA ASN A 106 2.60 24.79 -6.24
C ASN A 106 2.09 23.35 -6.43
N ARG A 107 1.94 22.61 -5.34
CA ARG A 107 1.41 21.25 -5.35
C ARG A 107 -0.03 21.22 -4.85
N PRO A 108 -0.94 20.46 -5.49
CA PRO A 108 -2.30 20.31 -4.98
C PRO A 108 -2.32 19.64 -3.61
N SER A 109 -3.34 19.97 -2.83
CA SER A 109 -3.58 19.35 -1.53
C SER A 109 -4.33 18.02 -1.69
N VAL A 110 -4.05 17.07 -0.78
CA VAL A 110 -4.57 15.69 -0.87
C VAL A 110 -5.17 15.22 0.45
N ALA A 111 -6.36 14.61 0.38
CA ALA A 111 -6.91 13.80 1.46
C ALA A 111 -6.73 12.32 1.11
N TYR A 112 -6.05 11.59 1.97
CA TYR A 112 -5.66 10.18 1.76
C TYR A 112 -6.41 9.27 2.71
N PHE A 113 -7.23 8.36 2.17
CA PHE A 113 -8.10 7.46 2.93
C PHE A 113 -7.56 6.04 2.91
N CYS A 114 -7.32 5.46 4.08
CA CYS A 114 -6.91 4.07 4.23
C CYS A 114 -7.36 3.51 5.58
N MET A 115 -7.67 2.21 5.63
CA MET A 115 -8.04 1.54 6.90
C MET A 115 -6.86 1.31 7.84
N GLU A 116 -5.63 1.34 7.34
CA GLU A 116 -4.45 1.02 8.14
C GLU A 116 -3.25 1.90 7.79
N TYR A 117 -2.46 2.23 8.81
CA TYR A 117 -1.25 3.04 8.68
C TYR A 117 -0.14 2.47 9.56
N GLY A 118 0.92 1.98 8.95
CA GLY A 118 2.12 1.49 9.61
C GLY A 118 3.15 2.59 9.83
N LEU A 119 3.05 3.31 10.93
CA LEU A 119 3.87 4.48 11.24
C LEU A 119 5.03 4.17 12.17
N THR A 120 4.73 3.47 13.25
CA THR A 120 5.68 3.05 14.30
C THR A 120 5.13 1.82 15.02
N HIS A 121 6.03 1.03 15.62
CA HIS A 121 5.64 -0.17 16.37
C HIS A 121 4.82 0.13 17.64
N VAL A 122 4.87 1.35 18.16
CA VAL A 122 4.11 1.74 19.36
C VAL A 122 2.64 2.07 19.07
N LEU A 123 2.27 2.30 17.80
CA LEU A 123 0.92 2.60 17.37
C LEU A 123 0.39 1.46 16.50
N LYS A 124 -0.44 0.60 17.08
CA LYS A 124 -0.91 -0.65 16.46
C LYS A 124 -2.15 -0.42 15.60
N ILE A 125 -2.01 0.27 14.49
CA ILE A 125 -3.08 0.58 13.53
C ILE A 125 -2.77 0.07 12.11
N TYR A 126 -2.00 -0.99 11.99
CA TYR A 126 -1.66 -1.65 10.73
C TYR A 126 -1.53 -3.17 10.92
N SER A 127 -1.64 -3.93 9.83
CA SER A 127 -1.43 -5.38 9.83
C SER A 127 -0.31 -5.83 8.91
N GLY A 128 -0.18 -5.24 7.73
CA GLY A 128 0.73 -5.71 6.70
C GLY A 128 1.23 -4.61 5.76
N GLY A 129 1.56 -5.02 4.52
CA GLY A 129 2.21 -4.16 3.54
C GLY A 129 1.43 -2.93 3.13
N LEU A 130 0.09 -3.03 3.04
CA LEU A 130 -0.78 -1.90 2.71
C LEU A 130 -0.64 -0.77 3.74
N GLY A 131 -0.68 -1.11 5.02
CA GLY A 131 -0.55 -0.13 6.11
C GLY A 131 0.85 0.47 6.20
N ILE A 132 1.89 -0.35 6.01
CA ILE A 132 3.27 0.14 5.97
C ILE A 132 3.45 1.12 4.81
N LEU A 133 2.91 0.82 3.64
CA LEU A 133 2.93 1.73 2.49
C LEU A 133 2.23 3.06 2.80
N ALA A 134 1.03 3.01 3.37
CA ALA A 134 0.26 4.20 3.74
C ALA A 134 1.03 5.04 4.79
N GLY A 135 1.65 4.39 5.77
CA GLY A 135 2.49 5.06 6.78
C GLY A 135 3.72 5.72 6.16
N ASP A 136 4.44 5.02 5.30
CA ASP A 136 5.60 5.56 4.58
C ASP A 136 5.19 6.74 3.69
N TYR A 137 4.03 6.65 3.04
CA TYR A 137 3.49 7.71 2.20
C TYR A 137 3.20 9.00 2.99
N MET A 138 2.59 8.87 4.17
CA MET A 138 2.35 10.01 5.07
C MET A 138 3.67 10.65 5.56
N LYS A 139 4.67 9.85 5.90
CA LYS A 139 6.00 10.33 6.31
C LYS A 139 6.70 11.09 5.17
N GLU A 140 6.67 10.55 3.97
CA GLU A 140 7.27 11.21 2.81
C GLU A 140 6.54 12.50 2.45
N ALA A 141 5.21 12.51 2.54
CA ALA A 141 4.43 13.73 2.33
C ALA A 141 4.85 14.84 3.31
N SER A 142 5.16 14.45 4.56
CA SER A 142 5.74 15.38 5.54
C SER A 142 7.14 15.85 5.13
N ASP A 143 8.05 14.94 4.79
CA ASP A 143 9.42 15.26 4.41
C ASP A 143 9.48 16.10 3.12
N SER A 144 8.59 15.83 2.17
CA SER A 144 8.45 16.55 0.89
C SER A 144 7.56 17.79 0.97
N ASN A 145 7.12 18.17 2.17
CA ASN A 145 6.36 19.39 2.44
C ASN A 145 5.05 19.52 1.63
N VAL A 146 4.29 18.44 1.56
CA VAL A 146 3.02 18.36 0.86
C VAL A 146 1.86 18.72 1.81
N ASP A 147 0.91 19.51 1.35
CA ASP A 147 -0.35 19.73 2.06
C ASP A 147 -1.24 18.49 1.93
N MET A 148 -1.08 17.56 2.86
CA MET A 148 -1.82 16.30 2.92
C MET A 148 -2.44 16.08 4.29
N CYS A 149 -3.57 15.41 4.33
CA CYS A 149 -4.09 14.81 5.55
C CYS A 149 -4.47 13.36 5.30
N GLY A 150 -4.29 12.51 6.32
CA GLY A 150 -4.75 11.13 6.31
C GLY A 150 -6.06 10.96 7.07
N VAL A 151 -6.85 9.96 6.67
CA VAL A 151 -8.09 9.55 7.34
C VAL A 151 -8.04 8.04 7.58
N GLY A 152 -8.27 7.62 8.82
CA GLY A 152 -8.24 6.21 9.22
C GLY A 152 -8.94 5.96 10.54
N PHE A 153 -8.57 4.86 11.20
CA PHE A 153 -9.17 4.41 12.46
C PHE A 153 -8.14 4.32 13.59
N LEU A 154 -8.58 4.61 14.81
CA LEU A 154 -7.85 4.27 16.02
C LEU A 154 -8.44 2.96 16.58
N TYR A 155 -7.73 1.87 16.36
CA TYR A 155 -8.17 0.56 16.81
C TYR A 155 -7.89 0.34 18.30
N ARG A 156 -8.88 -0.19 19.05
CA ARG A 156 -8.68 -0.54 20.46
C ARG A 156 -7.67 -1.67 20.62
N TYR A 157 -7.77 -2.71 19.78
CA TYR A 157 -6.89 -3.88 19.83
C TYR A 157 -5.92 -3.94 18.65
N GLY A 158 -6.23 -3.26 17.55
CA GLY A 158 -5.41 -3.24 16.32
C GLY A 158 -5.33 -4.59 15.64
N TYR A 159 -4.10 -5.01 15.33
CA TYR A 159 -3.80 -6.34 14.84
C TYR A 159 -3.08 -7.14 15.94
N PHE A 160 -3.22 -8.46 15.92
CA PHE A 160 -2.78 -9.32 17.03
C PHE A 160 -1.26 -9.40 17.20
N ALA A 161 -0.82 -9.65 18.42
CA ALA A 161 0.52 -10.13 18.73
C ALA A 161 0.56 -11.65 18.62
N GLN A 162 1.55 -12.19 17.90
CA GLN A 162 1.69 -13.61 17.66
C GLN A 162 2.52 -14.26 18.77
N SER A 163 2.01 -15.37 19.32
CA SER A 163 2.81 -16.37 20.02
C SER A 163 2.59 -17.73 19.38
N LEU A 164 3.50 -18.68 19.65
CA LEU A 164 3.40 -20.05 19.16
C LEU A 164 3.20 -21.01 20.33
N ALA A 165 2.32 -22.00 20.15
CA ALA A 165 2.21 -23.15 21.03
C ALA A 165 3.41 -24.08 20.85
N MET A 166 3.57 -25.04 21.75
CA MET A 166 4.67 -26.02 21.68
C MET A 166 4.71 -26.82 20.38
N ASP A 167 3.55 -27.04 19.76
CA ASP A 167 3.42 -27.76 18.49
C ASP A 167 3.61 -26.85 17.26
N GLY A 168 3.91 -25.57 17.47
CA GLY A 168 4.06 -24.58 16.40
C GLY A 168 2.76 -23.93 15.93
N GLN A 169 1.60 -24.23 16.57
CA GLN A 169 0.34 -23.57 16.24
C GLN A 169 0.38 -22.09 16.63
N GLN A 170 -0.04 -21.21 15.70
CA GLN A 170 -0.17 -19.79 15.97
C GLN A 170 -1.28 -19.49 16.96
N ILE A 171 -0.98 -18.62 17.92
CA ILE A 171 -1.92 -18.04 18.86
C ILE A 171 -1.99 -16.54 18.62
N ALA A 172 -3.18 -16.01 18.40
CA ALA A 172 -3.43 -14.58 18.24
C ALA A 172 -3.80 -13.95 19.59
N ASN A 173 -2.99 -13.01 20.06
CA ASN A 173 -3.20 -12.29 21.31
C ASN A 173 -3.61 -10.85 21.02
N TYR A 174 -4.72 -10.40 21.57
CA TYR A 174 -5.24 -9.05 21.38
C TYR A 174 -5.17 -8.27 22.69
N ASP A 175 -4.21 -7.35 22.77
CA ASP A 175 -4.03 -6.47 23.92
C ASP A 175 -4.63 -5.10 23.62
N ALA A 176 -5.44 -4.58 24.54
CA ALA A 176 -6.03 -3.25 24.38
C ALA A 176 -4.97 -2.15 24.42
N GLN A 177 -4.99 -1.25 23.45
CA GLN A 177 -4.17 -0.06 23.46
C GLN A 177 -4.68 0.95 24.49
N ASN A 178 -3.79 1.48 25.31
CA ASN A 178 -4.09 2.63 26.17
C ASN A 178 -3.87 3.92 25.36
N PHE A 179 -4.94 4.52 24.88
CA PHE A 179 -4.85 5.70 24.00
C PHE A 179 -4.16 6.90 24.67
N GLY A 180 -4.26 7.02 26.00
CA GLY A 180 -3.58 8.08 26.76
C GLY A 180 -2.05 8.01 26.70
N SER A 181 -1.50 6.81 26.52
CA SER A 181 -0.06 6.54 26.48
C SER A 181 0.51 6.42 25.05
N LEU A 182 -0.30 6.71 24.02
CA LEU A 182 0.14 6.74 22.62
C LEU A 182 0.58 8.16 22.21
N PRO A 183 1.47 8.29 21.21
CA PRO A 183 1.89 9.58 20.67
C PRO A 183 0.81 10.20 19.75
N ILE A 184 -0.37 10.43 20.32
CA ILE A 184 -1.55 10.96 19.63
C ILE A 184 -2.22 12.03 20.49
N ASP A 185 -2.98 12.92 19.85
CA ASP A 185 -3.75 13.96 20.52
C ASP A 185 -5.25 13.75 20.26
N ARG A 186 -6.07 13.98 21.29
CA ARG A 186 -7.51 14.05 21.11
C ARG A 186 -7.87 15.40 20.46
N VAL A 187 -8.68 15.36 19.41
CA VAL A 187 -9.18 16.58 18.77
C VAL A 187 -10.33 17.12 19.60
N LEU A 188 -10.28 18.40 19.93
CA LEU A 188 -11.29 19.09 20.72
C LEU A 188 -12.12 20.02 19.82
N ASP A 189 -13.37 20.25 20.22
CA ASP A 189 -14.24 21.23 19.60
C ASP A 189 -13.96 22.66 20.10
N GLU A 190 -14.74 23.63 19.66
CA GLU A 190 -14.60 25.04 20.04
C GLU A 190 -14.80 25.32 21.55
N ASN A 191 -15.48 24.40 22.25
CA ASN A 191 -15.73 24.47 23.69
C ASN A 191 -14.70 23.70 24.52
N GLY A 192 -13.67 23.16 23.89
CA GLY A 192 -12.66 22.33 24.54
C GLY A 192 -13.13 20.93 24.93
N GLN A 193 -14.26 20.47 24.36
CA GLN A 193 -14.78 19.11 24.55
C GLN A 193 -14.28 18.19 23.44
N PRO A 194 -14.18 16.87 23.64
CA PRO A 194 -13.84 15.93 22.61
C PRO A 194 -14.77 16.07 21.39
N MET A 195 -14.17 16.24 20.20
CA MET A 195 -14.93 16.33 18.96
C MET A 195 -15.60 14.97 18.66
N VAL A 196 -16.89 15.01 18.37
CA VAL A 196 -17.70 13.84 18.02
C VAL A 196 -18.19 13.98 16.60
N ILE A 197 -18.07 12.93 15.82
CA ILE A 197 -18.66 12.80 14.49
C ILE A 197 -19.86 11.86 14.58
N ASP A 198 -21.02 12.34 14.15
CA ASP A 198 -22.24 11.56 14.09
C ASP A 198 -22.42 11.01 12.68
N VAL A 199 -22.19 9.69 12.52
CA VAL A 199 -22.26 9.01 11.23
C VAL A 199 -23.62 8.30 11.12
N PRO A 200 -24.42 8.58 10.08
CA PRO A 200 -25.74 7.97 9.93
C PRO A 200 -25.62 6.51 9.51
N TYR A 201 -26.25 5.64 10.31
CA TYR A 201 -26.41 4.21 10.05
C TYR A 201 -27.90 3.88 10.18
N LEU A 202 -28.53 3.50 9.07
CA LEU A 202 -29.94 3.16 9.04
C LEU A 202 -30.81 4.24 9.73
N ASN A 203 -31.41 3.96 10.87
CA ASN A 203 -32.28 4.87 11.63
C ASN A 203 -31.61 5.45 12.89
N TYR A 204 -30.31 5.32 13.04
CA TYR A 204 -29.54 5.79 14.18
C TYR A 204 -28.17 6.33 13.75
N TYR A 205 -27.46 6.92 14.69
CA TYR A 205 -26.10 7.43 14.48
C TYR A 205 -25.09 6.60 15.25
N VAL A 206 -23.95 6.35 14.61
CA VAL A 206 -22.74 5.88 15.27
C VAL A 206 -21.87 7.09 15.59
N HIS A 207 -21.44 7.21 16.83
CA HIS A 207 -20.67 8.36 17.33
C HIS A 207 -19.18 7.99 17.37
N ALA A 208 -18.36 8.79 16.71
CA ALA A 208 -16.92 8.58 16.70
C ALA A 208 -16.19 9.78 17.32
N TYR A 209 -15.26 9.52 18.25
CA TYR A 209 -14.26 10.49 18.63
C TYR A 209 -13.22 10.66 17.53
N VAL A 210 -12.61 11.83 17.48
CA VAL A 210 -11.54 12.16 16.56
C VAL A 210 -10.22 12.27 17.30
N TRP A 211 -9.23 11.53 16.85
CA TRP A 211 -7.86 11.61 17.32
C TRP A 211 -6.95 12.08 16.19
N ARG A 212 -5.81 12.66 16.52
CA ARG A 212 -4.81 13.12 15.58
C ARG A 212 -3.45 12.52 15.88
N VAL A 213 -2.83 11.93 14.86
CA VAL A 213 -1.40 11.62 14.87
C VAL A 213 -0.67 12.72 14.12
N ASN A 214 0.32 13.33 14.75
CA ASN A 214 1.20 14.29 14.09
C ASN A 214 2.33 13.53 13.41
N VAL A 215 2.17 13.29 12.11
CA VAL A 215 3.20 12.64 11.27
C VAL A 215 4.12 13.73 10.71
N GLY A 216 5.05 14.21 11.57
CA GLY A 216 5.76 15.44 11.25
C GLY A 216 4.78 16.59 11.03
N ARG A 217 4.81 17.18 9.84
CA ARG A 217 3.93 18.29 9.41
C ARG A 217 2.54 17.84 8.95
N VAL A 218 2.34 16.54 8.66
CA VAL A 218 1.11 16.01 8.10
C VAL A 218 0.22 15.41 9.18
N PRO A 219 -1.04 15.86 9.35
CA PRO A 219 -1.96 15.27 10.30
C PRO A 219 -2.59 13.99 9.72
N LEU A 220 -2.69 12.96 10.56
CA LEU A 220 -3.52 11.79 10.33
C LEU A 220 -4.66 11.81 11.34
N TYR A 221 -5.90 11.90 10.85
CA TYR A 221 -7.09 11.88 11.69
C TYR A 221 -7.64 10.46 11.79
N LEU A 222 -7.90 10.02 13.00
CA LEU A 222 -8.36 8.67 13.32
C LEU A 222 -9.73 8.71 14.00
N LEU A 223 -10.67 7.93 13.49
CA LEU A 223 -12.01 7.75 14.05
C LEU A 223 -12.03 6.61 15.07
N ASP A 224 -12.70 6.82 16.19
CA ASP A 224 -12.79 5.90 17.33
C ASP A 224 -14.26 5.77 17.77
N THR A 225 -14.84 4.58 17.57
CA THR A 225 -16.22 4.27 17.97
C THR A 225 -16.32 3.57 19.34
N ASP A 226 -15.19 3.23 19.96
CA ASP A 226 -15.17 2.54 21.25
C ASP A 226 -15.42 3.51 22.41
N ASN A 227 -16.66 3.99 22.50
CA ASN A 227 -17.12 4.93 23.50
C ASN A 227 -18.55 4.61 23.97
N GLU A 228 -18.94 5.19 25.12
CA GLU A 228 -20.20 4.93 25.78
C GLU A 228 -21.46 5.48 25.07
N MET A 229 -21.30 6.33 24.07
CA MET A 229 -22.43 6.86 23.27
C MET A 229 -22.96 5.79 22.30
N ASN A 230 -22.15 4.79 22.00
CA ASN A 230 -22.51 3.71 21.09
C ASN A 230 -23.01 2.46 21.83
N SER A 231 -23.88 1.71 21.14
CA SER A 231 -24.30 0.38 21.60
C SER A 231 -23.13 -0.61 21.67
N GLU A 232 -23.31 -1.70 22.41
CA GLU A 232 -22.32 -2.79 22.46
C GLU A 232 -22.07 -3.43 21.08
N PHE A 233 -23.00 -3.28 20.13
CA PHE A 233 -22.86 -3.79 18.77
C PHE A 233 -22.07 -2.87 17.84
N ASP A 234 -21.99 -1.56 18.17
CA ASP A 234 -21.34 -0.56 17.32
C ASP A 234 -19.96 -0.11 17.84
N ARG A 235 -19.72 -0.23 19.16
CA ARG A 235 -18.38 0.01 19.73
C ARG A 235 -17.29 -0.82 19.06
N PRO A 236 -17.52 -2.11 18.72
CA PRO A 236 -16.52 -2.97 18.09
C PRO A 236 -16.13 -2.60 16.65
N ILE A 237 -16.79 -1.66 15.99
CA ILE A 237 -16.44 -1.24 14.62
C ILE A 237 -14.95 -0.89 14.52
N THR A 238 -14.40 -0.17 15.49
CA THR A 238 -12.97 0.18 15.55
C THR A 238 -12.18 -0.64 16.58
N HIS A 239 -12.60 -1.88 16.90
CA HIS A 239 -11.85 -2.76 17.78
C HIS A 239 -10.66 -3.41 17.09
N GLN A 240 -10.88 -4.11 15.99
CA GLN A 240 -9.88 -4.93 15.32
C GLN A 240 -9.80 -4.60 13.82
N LEU A 241 -8.59 -4.48 13.35
CA LEU A 241 -8.31 -4.40 11.90
C LEU A 241 -8.57 -5.78 11.27
N TYR A 242 -9.39 -5.83 10.23
CA TYR A 242 -9.84 -7.06 9.57
C TYR A 242 -10.55 -8.07 10.51
N GLY A 243 -11.14 -7.57 11.57
CA GLY A 243 -11.92 -8.37 12.50
C GLY A 243 -13.43 -8.33 12.21
N GLY A 244 -14.15 -9.29 12.80
CA GLY A 244 -15.61 -9.39 12.64
C GLY A 244 -16.04 -10.08 11.34
N ASP A 245 -17.31 -9.92 11.03
CA ASP A 245 -17.96 -10.47 9.84
C ASP A 245 -18.10 -9.41 8.71
N TRP A 246 -18.78 -9.79 7.62
CA TRP A 246 -19.06 -8.89 6.50
C TRP A 246 -19.92 -7.68 6.86
N GLU A 247 -20.79 -7.81 7.87
CA GLU A 247 -21.56 -6.68 8.37
C GLU A 247 -20.66 -5.66 9.09
N ASN A 248 -19.74 -6.14 9.94
CA ASN A 248 -18.74 -5.26 10.57
C ASN A 248 -17.82 -4.62 9.52
N ARG A 249 -17.46 -5.35 8.47
CA ARG A 249 -16.67 -4.82 7.35
C ARG A 249 -17.38 -3.67 6.67
N LEU A 250 -18.67 -3.83 6.33
CA LEU A 250 -19.46 -2.74 5.73
C LEU A 250 -19.55 -1.53 6.66
N LYS A 251 -19.78 -1.75 7.96
CA LYS A 251 -19.80 -0.67 8.95
C LYS A 251 -18.47 0.09 9.01
N GLN A 252 -17.34 -0.61 8.93
CA GLN A 252 -16.02 0.03 8.86
C GLN A 252 -15.87 0.88 7.60
N GLU A 253 -16.30 0.40 6.44
CA GLU A 253 -16.19 1.14 5.18
C GLU A 253 -17.11 2.39 5.15
N ILE A 254 -18.30 2.30 5.72
CA ILE A 254 -19.18 3.46 5.91
C ILE A 254 -18.52 4.48 6.84
N LEU A 255 -17.96 4.03 7.96
CA LEU A 255 -17.27 4.91 8.91
C LEU A 255 -16.08 5.61 8.25
N LEU A 256 -15.25 4.87 7.50
CA LEU A 256 -14.05 5.42 6.85
C LEU A 256 -14.43 6.47 5.78
N GLY A 257 -15.28 6.09 4.85
CA GLY A 257 -15.63 6.94 3.71
C GLY A 257 -16.56 8.08 4.10
N ILE A 258 -17.75 7.74 4.58
CA ILE A 258 -18.79 8.72 4.93
C ILE A 258 -18.41 9.45 6.21
N GLY A 259 -18.04 8.71 7.26
CA GLY A 259 -17.59 9.29 8.53
C GLY A 259 -16.34 10.16 8.36
N GLY A 260 -15.39 9.70 7.54
CA GLY A 260 -14.18 10.46 7.22
C GLY A 260 -14.49 11.80 6.54
N MET A 261 -15.40 11.82 5.57
CA MET A 261 -15.80 13.07 4.91
C MET A 261 -16.57 14.02 5.84
N LEU A 262 -17.45 13.48 6.68
CA LEU A 262 -18.13 14.27 7.72
C LEU A 262 -17.14 14.88 8.72
N MET A 263 -16.12 14.13 9.10
CA MET A 263 -15.04 14.60 9.94
C MET A 263 -14.25 15.74 9.29
N LEU A 264 -13.82 15.60 8.04
CA LEU A 264 -13.10 16.65 7.31
C LEU A 264 -13.93 17.92 7.20
N LYS A 265 -15.23 17.78 6.91
CA LYS A 265 -16.18 18.91 6.87
C LYS A 265 -16.28 19.63 8.23
N LYS A 266 -16.39 18.88 9.32
CA LYS A 266 -16.46 19.44 10.68
C LYS A 266 -15.15 20.11 11.10
N LEU A 267 -14.01 19.61 10.63
CA LEU A 267 -12.69 20.23 10.82
C LEU A 267 -12.43 21.43 9.91
N GLY A 268 -13.34 21.72 8.96
CA GLY A 268 -13.15 22.79 7.96
C GLY A 268 -12.05 22.47 6.93
N ILE A 269 -11.74 21.21 6.73
CA ILE A 269 -10.68 20.75 5.81
C ILE A 269 -11.30 20.42 4.45
N LYS A 270 -10.82 21.09 3.41
CA LYS A 270 -11.13 20.83 2.02
C LYS A 270 -9.84 20.63 1.25
N LYS A 271 -9.78 19.61 0.41
CA LYS A 271 -8.60 19.26 -0.39
C LYS A 271 -8.92 19.28 -1.88
N ASP A 272 -7.89 19.43 -2.70
CA ASP A 272 -8.00 19.42 -4.16
C ASP A 272 -8.25 18.03 -4.73
N VAL A 273 -7.66 16.99 -4.09
CA VAL A 273 -7.75 15.59 -4.51
C VAL A 273 -8.08 14.69 -3.32
N TYR A 274 -8.93 13.72 -3.57
CA TYR A 274 -9.32 12.67 -2.62
C TYR A 274 -8.83 11.32 -3.13
N HIS A 275 -7.89 10.73 -2.42
CA HIS A 275 -7.22 9.49 -2.81
C HIS A 275 -7.78 8.31 -2.02
N CYS A 276 -8.46 7.40 -2.70
CA CYS A 276 -8.92 6.12 -2.16
C CYS A 276 -7.80 5.08 -2.28
N ASN A 277 -7.12 4.81 -1.18
CA ASN A 277 -6.10 3.78 -1.13
C ASN A 277 -6.73 2.42 -0.82
N GLU A 278 -7.14 1.72 -1.85
CA GLU A 278 -7.98 0.51 -1.91
C GLU A 278 -9.49 0.82 -1.91
N GLY A 279 -10.27 -0.17 -2.35
CA GLY A 279 -11.72 -0.06 -2.53
C GLY A 279 -12.49 0.25 -1.25
N HIS A 280 -11.97 -0.16 -0.10
CA HIS A 280 -12.60 0.07 1.21
C HIS A 280 -12.80 1.57 1.56
N ALA A 281 -12.12 2.46 0.87
CA ALA A 281 -12.25 3.91 1.07
C ALA A 281 -13.32 4.57 0.16
N ALA A 282 -13.86 3.85 -0.82
CA ALA A 282 -14.62 4.44 -1.93
C ALA A 282 -15.94 5.11 -1.52
N LEU A 283 -16.54 4.74 -0.37
CA LEU A 283 -17.78 5.38 0.12
C LEU A 283 -17.61 6.87 0.50
N CYS A 284 -16.36 7.38 0.54
CA CYS A 284 -16.14 8.82 0.65
C CYS A 284 -16.82 9.58 -0.50
N ASN A 285 -16.89 8.98 -1.69
CA ASN A 285 -17.54 9.57 -2.86
C ASN A 285 -19.06 9.61 -2.74
N VAL A 286 -19.69 8.70 -1.97
CA VAL A 286 -21.13 8.79 -1.66
C VAL A 286 -21.42 10.08 -0.89
N GLN A 287 -20.68 10.37 0.16
CA GLN A 287 -20.89 11.59 0.95
C GLN A 287 -20.61 12.85 0.11
N ARG A 288 -19.57 12.83 -0.70
CA ARG A 288 -19.24 13.95 -1.59
C ARG A 288 -20.34 14.20 -2.63
N LEU A 289 -20.91 13.14 -3.22
CA LEU A 289 -22.07 13.24 -4.14
C LEU A 289 -23.29 13.83 -3.43
N CYS A 290 -23.61 13.37 -2.21
CA CYS A 290 -24.68 13.94 -1.39
C CYS A 290 -24.46 15.44 -1.16
N ASP A 291 -23.26 15.84 -0.75
CA ASP A 291 -22.95 17.24 -0.46
C ASP A 291 -23.15 18.15 -1.69
N TYR A 292 -22.71 17.71 -2.88
CA TYR A 292 -22.90 18.47 -4.12
C TYR A 292 -24.35 18.51 -4.57
N VAL A 293 -25.11 17.41 -4.48
CA VAL A 293 -26.54 17.40 -4.83
C VAL A 293 -27.34 18.26 -3.87
N GLU A 294 -27.08 18.18 -2.57
CA GLU A 294 -27.69 19.03 -1.54
C GLU A 294 -27.32 20.51 -1.72
N SER A 295 -26.23 20.84 -2.39
CA SER A 295 -25.86 22.21 -2.76
C SER A 295 -26.53 22.73 -4.00
N GLY A 296 -27.30 21.91 -4.74
CA GLY A 296 -28.13 22.29 -5.88
C GLY A 296 -27.74 21.72 -7.24
N LEU A 297 -26.70 20.86 -7.33
CA LEU A 297 -26.35 20.15 -8.55
C LEU A 297 -27.28 18.94 -8.77
N THR A 298 -27.50 18.55 -10.01
CA THR A 298 -28.05 17.22 -10.31
C THR A 298 -27.02 16.13 -10.00
N PHE A 299 -27.47 14.89 -9.88
CA PHE A 299 -26.57 13.75 -9.65
C PHE A 299 -25.49 13.64 -10.75
N ASN A 300 -25.87 13.80 -12.02
CA ASN A 300 -24.95 13.71 -13.15
C ASN A 300 -23.90 14.82 -13.12
N GLU A 301 -24.29 16.04 -12.79
CA GLU A 301 -23.40 17.19 -12.61
C GLU A 301 -22.44 16.96 -11.43
N ALA A 302 -22.97 16.50 -10.29
CA ALA A 302 -22.17 16.16 -9.11
C ALA A 302 -21.16 15.04 -9.38
N MET A 303 -21.55 14.04 -10.19
CA MET A 303 -20.67 12.94 -10.58
C MET A 303 -19.46 13.43 -11.39
N GLU A 304 -19.64 14.36 -12.33
CA GLU A 304 -18.52 14.96 -13.06
C GLU A 304 -17.52 15.65 -12.11
N VAL A 305 -18.05 16.40 -11.14
CA VAL A 305 -17.22 17.13 -10.16
C VAL A 305 -16.48 16.17 -9.23
N VAL A 306 -17.17 15.17 -8.67
CA VAL A 306 -16.59 14.20 -7.73
C VAL A 306 -15.51 13.35 -8.41
N ARG A 307 -15.80 12.83 -9.60
CA ARG A 307 -14.85 12.04 -10.37
C ARG A 307 -13.56 12.79 -10.64
N SER A 308 -13.65 14.06 -11.04
CA SER A 308 -12.50 14.88 -11.47
C SER A 308 -11.42 15.04 -10.41
N SER A 309 -11.75 14.86 -9.14
CA SER A 309 -10.83 14.98 -7.99
C SER A 309 -10.70 13.71 -7.18
N SER A 310 -10.97 12.55 -7.79
CA SER A 310 -10.92 11.25 -7.11
C SER A 310 -9.97 10.29 -7.81
N LEU A 311 -9.02 9.76 -7.05
CA LEU A 311 -8.08 8.72 -7.47
C LEU A 311 -8.35 7.42 -6.70
N TYR A 312 -8.39 6.30 -7.41
CA TYR A 312 -8.45 4.95 -6.82
C TYR A 312 -7.17 4.18 -7.09
N THR A 313 -6.47 3.78 -6.05
CA THR A 313 -5.34 2.87 -6.12
C THR A 313 -5.77 1.48 -5.68
N VAL A 314 -5.67 0.50 -6.58
CA VAL A 314 -5.95 -0.91 -6.30
C VAL A 314 -4.68 -1.61 -5.82
N HIS A 315 -4.81 -2.39 -4.74
CA HIS A 315 -3.73 -3.22 -4.20
C HIS A 315 -4.01 -4.71 -4.34
N THR A 316 -5.24 -5.08 -4.66
CA THR A 316 -5.69 -6.47 -4.76
C THR A 316 -5.40 -7.01 -6.16
N PRO A 317 -4.66 -8.14 -6.28
CA PRO A 317 -4.26 -8.68 -7.58
C PRO A 317 -5.27 -9.69 -8.18
N VAL A 318 -6.35 -10.00 -7.46
CA VAL A 318 -7.36 -11.01 -7.88
C VAL A 318 -8.78 -10.55 -7.55
N PRO A 319 -9.79 -10.84 -8.44
CA PRO A 319 -11.16 -10.40 -8.21
C PRO A 319 -11.77 -10.88 -6.88
N ALA A 320 -11.48 -12.10 -6.46
CA ALA A 320 -12.01 -12.67 -5.21
C ALA A 320 -11.52 -11.96 -3.92
N GLY A 321 -10.50 -11.13 -4.03
CA GLY A 321 -9.96 -10.36 -2.89
C GLY A 321 -10.63 -9.00 -2.70
N HIS A 322 -11.53 -8.58 -3.59
CA HIS A 322 -12.29 -7.34 -3.43
C HIS A 322 -13.45 -7.50 -2.44
N ASP A 323 -13.92 -6.39 -1.90
CA ASP A 323 -15.06 -6.39 -0.98
C ASP A 323 -16.37 -6.38 -1.77
N TYR A 324 -17.23 -7.36 -1.50
CA TYR A 324 -18.55 -7.55 -2.11
C TYR A 324 -19.61 -7.62 -1.02
N PHE A 325 -20.68 -6.86 -1.20
CA PHE A 325 -21.81 -6.85 -0.26
C PHE A 325 -23.10 -7.29 -0.94
N ASP A 326 -23.82 -8.22 -0.31
CA ASP A 326 -25.14 -8.60 -0.76
C ASP A 326 -26.11 -7.41 -0.69
N GLU A 327 -27.04 -7.33 -1.64
CA GLU A 327 -27.99 -6.20 -1.74
C GLU A 327 -28.76 -5.98 -0.44
N GLY A 328 -29.20 -7.03 0.22
CA GLY A 328 -29.94 -6.96 1.49
C GLY A 328 -29.10 -6.35 2.63
N LEU A 329 -27.82 -6.75 2.74
CA LEU A 329 -26.90 -6.18 3.72
C LEU A 329 -26.56 -4.73 3.39
N PHE A 330 -26.23 -4.46 2.14
CA PHE A 330 -25.88 -3.10 1.69
C PHE A 330 -27.07 -2.15 1.88
N GLY A 331 -28.29 -2.58 1.52
CA GLY A 331 -29.50 -1.80 1.67
C GLY A 331 -29.88 -1.51 3.13
N LYS A 332 -29.54 -2.40 4.04
CA LYS A 332 -29.74 -2.20 5.48
C LYS A 332 -29.10 -0.88 5.97
N TYR A 333 -27.93 -0.53 5.48
CA TYR A 333 -27.20 0.66 5.92
C TYR A 333 -27.21 1.82 4.90
N MET A 334 -27.28 1.51 3.60
CA MET A 334 -27.14 2.50 2.52
C MET A 334 -28.47 2.93 1.90
N GLY A 335 -29.58 2.33 2.34
CA GLY A 335 -30.93 2.57 1.74
C GLY A 335 -31.43 4.01 1.78
N GLY A 336 -30.92 4.84 2.67
CA GLY A 336 -31.27 6.26 2.77
C GLY A 336 -30.48 7.20 1.86
N TYR A 337 -29.38 6.74 1.27
CA TYR A 337 -28.48 7.58 0.47
C TYR A 337 -29.00 7.91 -0.94
N PRO A 338 -29.69 7.02 -1.67
CA PRO A 338 -30.20 7.34 -3.00
C PRO A 338 -31.07 8.60 -3.03
N GLN A 339 -31.95 8.77 -2.05
CA GLN A 339 -32.82 9.97 -1.97
C GLN A 339 -31.97 11.25 -1.83
N ARG A 340 -30.91 11.23 -1.04
CA ARG A 340 -30.00 12.37 -0.87
C ARG A 340 -29.21 12.71 -2.13
N MET A 341 -28.95 11.72 -2.96
CA MET A 341 -28.25 11.86 -4.25
C MET A 341 -29.20 12.12 -5.42
N GLY A 342 -30.52 12.06 -5.20
CA GLY A 342 -31.52 12.24 -6.27
C GLY A 342 -31.57 11.10 -7.29
N ILE A 343 -31.23 9.88 -6.87
CA ILE A 343 -31.24 8.66 -7.68
C ILE A 343 -32.10 7.55 -7.04
N THR A 344 -32.38 6.52 -7.82
CA THR A 344 -33.04 5.31 -7.33
C THR A 344 -32.07 4.37 -6.62
N TRP A 345 -32.62 3.42 -5.86
CA TRP A 345 -31.83 2.35 -5.25
C TRP A 345 -31.06 1.52 -6.29
N ASN A 346 -31.72 1.19 -7.41
CA ASN A 346 -31.10 0.41 -8.48
C ASN A 346 -29.92 1.15 -9.13
N GLU A 347 -30.03 2.45 -9.32
CA GLU A 347 -28.93 3.27 -9.86
C GLU A 347 -27.73 3.27 -8.90
N LEU A 348 -27.95 3.30 -7.58
CA LEU A 348 -26.86 3.15 -6.61
C LEU A 348 -26.20 1.77 -6.71
N MET A 349 -27.03 0.70 -6.73
CA MET A 349 -26.51 -0.67 -6.81
C MET A 349 -25.73 -0.90 -8.12
N ASP A 350 -26.22 -0.35 -9.22
CA ASP A 350 -25.60 -0.51 -10.55
C ASP A 350 -24.22 0.15 -10.66
N MET A 351 -23.92 1.15 -9.84
CA MET A 351 -22.56 1.71 -9.75
C MET A 351 -21.54 0.72 -9.18
N GLY A 352 -21.98 -0.28 -8.40
CA GLY A 352 -21.14 -1.36 -7.86
C GLY A 352 -21.24 -2.67 -8.63
N ARG A 353 -21.96 -2.72 -9.76
CA ARG A 353 -22.16 -3.91 -10.59
C ARG A 353 -21.44 -3.80 -11.93
N ILE A 354 -20.87 -4.88 -12.40
CA ILE A 354 -20.31 -5.00 -13.76
C ILE A 354 -21.44 -5.03 -14.80
N ASN A 355 -22.57 -5.68 -14.47
CA ASN A 355 -23.75 -5.74 -15.32
C ASN A 355 -24.90 -4.95 -14.68
N PRO A 356 -25.07 -3.65 -15.03
CA PRO A 356 -26.19 -2.85 -14.55
C PRO A 356 -27.54 -3.54 -14.81
N GLY A 357 -28.40 -3.52 -13.80
CA GLY A 357 -29.71 -4.20 -13.82
C GLY A 357 -29.70 -5.68 -13.41
N ASP A 358 -28.55 -6.31 -13.23
CA ASP A 358 -28.46 -7.68 -12.74
C ASP A 358 -28.55 -7.73 -11.22
N SER A 359 -29.75 -8.03 -10.72
CA SER A 359 -30.01 -8.17 -9.27
C SER A 359 -29.31 -9.37 -8.61
N GLY A 360 -28.72 -10.27 -9.39
CA GLY A 360 -27.88 -11.37 -8.90
C GLY A 360 -26.46 -10.95 -8.56
N GLU A 361 -25.99 -9.81 -9.10
CA GLU A 361 -24.67 -9.29 -8.75
C GLU A 361 -24.68 -8.52 -7.42
N ARG A 362 -23.68 -8.85 -6.56
CA ARG A 362 -23.42 -8.13 -5.33
C ARG A 362 -22.81 -6.75 -5.64
N PHE A 363 -22.92 -5.83 -4.71
CA PHE A 363 -22.23 -4.54 -4.78
C PHE A 363 -20.74 -4.73 -4.53
N CYS A 364 -19.92 -4.39 -5.51
CA CYS A 364 -18.46 -4.46 -5.44
C CYS A 364 -17.87 -3.06 -5.19
N MET A 365 -17.12 -2.92 -4.10
CA MET A 365 -16.50 -1.64 -3.74
C MET A 365 -15.49 -1.17 -4.77
N SER A 366 -14.73 -2.06 -5.39
CA SER A 366 -13.76 -1.71 -6.43
C SER A 366 -14.43 -1.27 -7.74
N THR A 367 -15.52 -1.90 -8.11
CA THR A 367 -16.35 -1.44 -9.26
C THR A 367 -16.92 -0.05 -9.01
N PHE A 368 -17.45 0.18 -7.80
CA PHE A 368 -17.92 1.49 -7.38
C PHE A 368 -16.80 2.54 -7.41
N ALA A 369 -15.60 2.19 -6.93
CA ALA A 369 -14.44 3.08 -6.97
C ALA A 369 -14.04 3.44 -8.41
N CYS A 370 -14.00 2.46 -9.33
CA CYS A 370 -13.72 2.70 -10.74
C CYS A 370 -14.77 3.63 -11.39
N ASN A 371 -16.04 3.50 -11.01
CA ASN A 371 -17.12 4.32 -11.56
C ASN A 371 -17.14 5.76 -11.00
N THR A 372 -16.64 5.97 -9.80
CA THR A 372 -16.67 7.27 -9.10
C THR A 372 -15.34 8.01 -9.04
N CYS A 373 -14.26 7.39 -9.49
CA CYS A 373 -12.92 7.98 -9.60
C CYS A 373 -12.56 8.23 -11.07
N GLN A 374 -11.96 9.38 -11.36
CA GLN A 374 -11.48 9.72 -12.71
C GLN A 374 -10.30 8.85 -13.11
N GLU A 375 -9.37 8.63 -12.17
CA GLU A 375 -8.15 7.90 -12.39
C GLU A 375 -8.11 6.64 -11.52
N VAL A 376 -7.52 5.59 -12.07
CA VAL A 376 -7.31 4.29 -11.42
C VAL A 376 -5.89 3.83 -11.69
N ASN A 377 -5.20 3.33 -10.67
CA ASN A 377 -3.85 2.80 -10.86
C ASN A 377 -3.58 1.53 -10.05
N GLY A 378 -2.75 0.65 -10.62
CA GLY A 378 -2.09 -0.43 -9.91
C GLY A 378 -0.80 0.03 -9.22
N VAL A 379 -0.15 -0.88 -8.49
CA VAL A 379 1.00 -0.60 -7.63
C VAL A 379 2.33 -1.18 -8.12
N SER A 380 2.34 -1.70 -9.34
CA SER A 380 3.51 -2.04 -10.16
C SER A 380 3.07 -2.08 -11.63
N TRP A 381 4.03 -2.11 -12.55
CA TRP A 381 3.70 -2.23 -13.97
C TRP A 381 2.85 -3.48 -14.25
N LEU A 382 3.30 -4.65 -13.80
CA LEU A 382 2.56 -5.91 -14.01
C LEU A 382 1.18 -5.87 -13.36
N HIS A 383 1.07 -5.31 -12.16
CA HIS A 383 -0.22 -5.17 -11.48
C HIS A 383 -1.16 -4.20 -12.20
N GLY A 384 -0.63 -3.16 -12.83
CA GLY A 384 -1.39 -2.30 -13.74
C GLY A 384 -1.99 -3.10 -14.90
N GLU A 385 -1.20 -3.95 -15.55
CA GLU A 385 -1.68 -4.83 -16.63
C GLU A 385 -2.73 -5.86 -16.14
N VAL A 386 -2.49 -6.48 -14.99
CA VAL A 386 -3.46 -7.39 -14.34
C VAL A 386 -4.77 -6.64 -14.00
N SER A 387 -4.68 -5.40 -13.56
CA SER A 387 -5.83 -4.57 -13.20
C SER A 387 -6.64 -4.16 -14.43
N LYS A 388 -6.01 -3.91 -15.57
CA LYS A 388 -6.69 -3.67 -16.85
C LYS A 388 -7.57 -4.86 -17.24
N ASP A 389 -7.03 -6.08 -17.16
CA ASP A 389 -7.78 -7.31 -17.41
C ASP A 389 -8.92 -7.49 -16.39
N MET A 390 -8.63 -7.29 -15.11
CA MET A 390 -9.57 -7.49 -14.00
C MET A 390 -10.79 -6.56 -14.05
N PHE A 391 -10.59 -5.31 -14.48
CA PHE A 391 -11.64 -4.30 -14.58
C PHE A 391 -12.23 -4.15 -15.99
N SER A 392 -11.80 -4.94 -16.94
CA SER A 392 -12.24 -4.86 -18.35
C SER A 392 -13.76 -4.94 -18.53
N GLY A 393 -14.45 -5.69 -17.66
CA GLY A 393 -15.91 -5.83 -17.67
C GLY A 393 -16.67 -4.54 -17.31
N ILE A 394 -16.02 -3.58 -16.67
CA ILE A 394 -16.62 -2.27 -16.30
C ILE A 394 -16.75 -1.39 -17.55
N TRP A 395 -15.73 -1.39 -18.40
CA TRP A 395 -15.65 -0.56 -19.61
C TRP A 395 -15.93 -1.39 -20.86
N LYS A 396 -17.19 -1.83 -21.01
CA LYS A 396 -17.63 -2.73 -22.09
C LYS A 396 -17.40 -2.10 -23.46
N GLY A 397 -16.92 -2.93 -24.38
CA GLY A 397 -16.64 -2.53 -25.77
C GLY A 397 -15.21 -2.05 -26.01
N TYR A 398 -14.40 -1.91 -24.98
CA TYR A 398 -12.96 -1.67 -25.06
C TYR A 398 -12.18 -2.90 -24.62
N PHE A 399 -10.99 -3.07 -25.18
CA PHE A 399 -10.09 -4.16 -24.80
C PHE A 399 -9.23 -3.74 -23.60
N PRO A 400 -8.71 -4.71 -22.82
CA PRO A 400 -7.86 -4.40 -21.66
C PRO A 400 -6.67 -3.49 -21.99
N GLU A 401 -6.05 -3.69 -23.16
CA GLU A 401 -4.91 -2.89 -23.63
C GLU A 401 -5.23 -1.41 -23.83
N GLU A 402 -6.52 -1.08 -24.04
CA GLU A 402 -7.00 0.29 -24.24
C GLU A 402 -7.43 0.98 -22.94
N SER A 403 -7.40 0.23 -21.81
CA SER A 403 -7.84 0.75 -20.52
C SER A 403 -6.94 1.88 -20.03
N HIS A 404 -7.55 2.91 -19.45
CA HIS A 404 -6.84 4.04 -18.83
C HIS A 404 -6.22 3.70 -17.47
N VAL A 405 -6.42 2.48 -16.93
CA VAL A 405 -5.78 2.06 -15.69
C VAL A 405 -4.26 2.17 -15.83
N GLY A 406 -3.69 3.04 -15.01
CA GLY A 406 -2.25 3.26 -14.98
C GLY A 406 -1.56 2.47 -13.87
N TYR A 407 -0.33 2.84 -13.58
CA TYR A 407 0.40 2.31 -12.45
C TYR A 407 1.37 3.34 -11.86
N VAL A 408 1.62 3.20 -10.56
CA VAL A 408 2.75 3.79 -9.83
C VAL A 408 3.36 2.67 -9.01
N THR A 409 4.60 2.30 -9.33
CA THR A 409 5.27 1.24 -8.58
C THR A 409 5.58 1.73 -7.18
N ASN A 410 5.26 0.92 -6.17
CA ASN A 410 5.49 1.27 -4.78
C ASN A 410 6.98 1.50 -4.52
N GLY A 411 7.26 2.30 -3.51
CA GLY A 411 8.57 2.56 -2.96
C GLY A 411 8.53 2.56 -1.43
N VAL A 412 9.67 2.86 -0.81
CA VAL A 412 9.81 2.85 0.64
C VAL A 412 10.41 4.15 1.17
N HIS A 413 10.00 4.54 2.38
CA HIS A 413 10.50 5.74 3.03
C HIS A 413 11.95 5.51 3.51
N PHE A 414 12.91 6.08 2.81
CA PHE A 414 14.35 5.89 3.09
C PHE A 414 14.72 6.17 4.55
N PRO A 415 14.31 7.31 5.17
CA PRO A 415 14.69 7.60 6.56
C PRO A 415 14.16 6.59 7.58
N THR A 416 13.05 5.92 7.30
CA THR A 416 12.50 4.87 8.18
C THR A 416 13.28 3.57 8.06
N TRP A 417 13.65 3.13 6.85
CA TRP A 417 14.13 1.78 6.60
C TRP A 417 15.64 1.66 6.48
N ALA A 418 16.35 2.72 6.08
CA ALA A 418 17.81 2.72 6.10
C ALA A 418 18.33 2.72 7.55
N ALA A 419 19.20 1.76 7.88
CA ALA A 419 19.83 1.70 9.19
C ALA A 419 20.78 2.88 9.42
N SER A 420 20.99 3.26 10.69
CA SER A 420 21.89 4.36 11.07
C SER A 420 23.30 4.22 10.51
N GLU A 421 23.81 2.98 10.44
CA GLU A 421 25.13 2.67 9.88
C GLU A 421 25.18 3.04 8.38
N TRP A 422 24.16 2.69 7.61
CA TRP A 422 24.09 3.08 6.20
C TRP A 422 23.86 4.58 6.01
N LYS A 423 23.02 5.21 6.86
CA LYS A 423 22.89 6.66 6.85
C LYS A 423 24.23 7.36 7.11
N GLY A 424 25.07 6.78 7.98
CA GLY A 424 26.43 7.25 8.20
C GLY A 424 27.31 7.16 6.97
N VAL A 425 27.27 6.02 6.24
CA VAL A 425 28.03 5.85 4.98
C VAL A 425 27.52 6.84 3.92
N TYR A 426 26.21 6.92 3.71
CA TYR A 426 25.63 7.84 2.74
C TYR A 426 25.92 9.32 3.09
N GLY A 427 25.77 9.70 4.36
CA GLY A 427 26.08 11.06 4.81
C GLY A 427 27.54 11.47 4.68
N LYS A 428 28.47 10.49 4.75
CA LYS A 428 29.91 10.72 4.60
C LYS A 428 30.35 10.85 3.14
N HIS A 429 29.76 10.02 2.25
CA HIS A 429 30.28 9.84 0.91
C HIS A 429 29.40 10.46 -0.19
N PHE A 430 28.09 10.58 0.05
CA PHE A 430 27.16 11.12 -0.94
C PHE A 430 27.02 12.64 -0.81
N ASP A 431 26.54 13.28 -1.86
CA ASP A 431 26.24 14.71 -1.83
C ASP A 431 25.35 15.08 -0.63
N LYS A 432 25.61 16.23 -0.02
CA LYS A 432 24.93 16.68 1.21
C LYS A 432 23.42 16.81 1.07
N SER A 433 22.90 17.01 -0.15
CA SER A 433 21.45 17.08 -0.41
C SER A 433 20.75 15.73 -0.27
N PHE A 434 21.49 14.61 -0.38
CA PHE A 434 20.95 13.25 -0.41
C PHE A 434 20.08 12.89 0.81
N MET A 435 20.51 13.29 2.00
CA MET A 435 19.78 12.95 3.23
C MET A 435 18.40 13.63 3.31
N GLY A 436 18.22 14.77 2.64
CA GLY A 436 16.94 15.46 2.54
C GLY A 436 16.11 15.10 1.30
N ASP A 437 16.77 14.67 0.22
CA ASP A 437 16.11 14.34 -1.04
C ASP A 437 16.87 13.25 -1.80
N GLN A 438 16.29 12.06 -1.91
CA GLN A 438 16.88 10.90 -2.58
C GLN A 438 16.48 10.78 -4.05
N SER A 439 15.83 11.79 -4.65
CA SER A 439 15.30 11.73 -6.03
C SER A 439 16.37 11.80 -7.11
N ASN A 440 17.54 12.35 -6.81
CA ASN A 440 18.64 12.43 -7.77
C ASN A 440 19.37 11.09 -7.89
N GLN A 441 19.02 10.35 -8.96
CA GLN A 441 19.58 9.03 -9.23
C GLN A 441 21.11 8.99 -9.34
N LYS A 442 21.74 10.04 -9.84
CA LYS A 442 23.19 10.11 -10.01
C LYS A 442 23.95 10.10 -8.70
N ILE A 443 23.36 10.63 -7.63
CA ILE A 443 24.01 10.63 -6.30
C ILE A 443 24.19 9.19 -5.79
N TRP A 444 23.27 8.29 -6.11
CA TRP A 444 23.37 6.89 -5.69
C TRP A 444 24.56 6.15 -6.32
N GLU A 445 25.06 6.63 -7.48
CA GLU A 445 26.26 6.07 -8.11
C GLU A 445 27.55 6.36 -7.30
N GLU A 446 27.50 7.32 -6.39
CA GLU A 446 28.61 7.63 -5.48
C GLU A 446 28.97 6.45 -4.55
N ILE A 447 28.09 5.46 -4.41
CA ILE A 447 28.40 4.20 -3.69
C ILE A 447 29.60 3.47 -4.30
N TYR A 448 29.87 3.61 -5.61
CA TYR A 448 31.02 3.00 -6.24
C TYR A 448 32.35 3.57 -5.74
N ASN A 449 32.36 4.78 -5.18
CA ASN A 449 33.52 5.44 -4.59
C ASN A 449 33.77 5.04 -3.13
N VAL A 450 32.81 4.36 -2.48
CA VAL A 450 33.00 3.84 -1.12
C VAL A 450 33.90 2.61 -1.18
N SER A 451 34.85 2.49 -0.24
CA SER A 451 35.74 1.34 -0.22
C SER A 451 34.98 0.02 0.02
N ASP A 452 35.43 -1.05 -0.61
CA ASP A 452 34.81 -2.38 -0.47
C ASP A 452 34.84 -2.84 0.99
N GLU A 453 35.89 -2.53 1.70
CA GLU A 453 36.06 -2.86 3.11
C GLU A 453 35.02 -2.14 3.99
N GLU A 454 34.74 -0.85 3.73
CA GLU A 454 33.70 -0.09 4.45
C GLU A 454 32.30 -0.66 4.19
N VAL A 455 31.98 -1.01 2.95
CA VAL A 455 30.69 -1.64 2.59
C VAL A 455 30.54 -2.99 3.28
N TRP A 456 31.57 -3.83 3.24
CA TRP A 456 31.56 -5.15 3.87
C TRP A 456 31.40 -5.06 5.39
N ASN A 457 32.19 -4.17 6.04
CA ASN A 457 32.15 -3.98 7.49
C ASN A 457 30.82 -3.42 7.98
N THR A 458 30.20 -2.53 7.21
CA THR A 458 28.86 -2.01 7.51
C THR A 458 27.82 -3.15 7.51
N ARG A 459 27.90 -4.04 6.52
CA ARG A 459 27.04 -5.23 6.46
C ARG A 459 27.28 -6.18 7.64
N LEU A 460 28.53 -6.45 7.98
CA LEU A 460 28.87 -7.29 9.14
C LEU A 460 28.35 -6.70 10.46
N ALA A 461 28.51 -5.40 10.66
CA ALA A 461 28.04 -4.73 11.88
C ALA A 461 26.51 -4.90 12.06
N LEU A 462 25.75 -4.75 10.99
CA LEU A 462 24.30 -4.93 11.00
C LEU A 462 23.87 -6.38 11.20
N LYS A 463 24.62 -7.33 10.61
CA LYS A 463 24.39 -8.76 10.84
C LYS A 463 24.63 -9.13 12.32
N HIS A 464 25.70 -8.65 12.92
CA HIS A 464 25.99 -8.88 14.33
C HIS A 464 24.90 -8.27 15.23
N LYS A 465 24.44 -7.06 14.93
CA LYS A 465 23.30 -6.45 15.65
C LYS A 465 22.03 -7.30 15.56
N LEU A 466 21.73 -7.88 14.41
CA LEU A 466 20.57 -8.77 14.24
C LEU A 466 20.74 -10.04 15.08
N ILE A 467 21.89 -10.67 15.02
CA ILE A 467 22.17 -11.91 15.77
C ILE A 467 22.11 -11.66 17.28
N ASP A 468 22.70 -10.59 17.77
CA ASP A 468 22.62 -10.21 19.18
C ASP A 468 21.17 -9.92 19.63
N TYR A 469 20.40 -9.28 18.76
CA TYR A 469 18.97 -9.05 19.00
C TYR A 469 18.22 -10.38 19.12
N ILE A 470 18.43 -11.31 18.18
CA ILE A 470 17.82 -12.63 18.20
C ILE A 470 18.19 -13.38 19.49
N ARG A 471 19.45 -13.42 19.85
CA ARG A 471 19.92 -14.10 21.06
C ARG A 471 19.29 -13.53 22.33
N LYS A 472 19.14 -12.21 22.44
CA LYS A 472 18.59 -11.54 23.64
C LYS A 472 17.08 -11.62 23.75
N GLU A 473 16.37 -11.42 22.64
CA GLU A 473 14.90 -11.28 22.68
C GLU A 473 14.19 -12.62 22.51
N PHE A 474 14.70 -13.51 21.66
CA PHE A 474 14.00 -14.77 21.35
C PHE A 474 14.35 -15.93 22.29
N SER A 475 15.47 -15.89 23.01
CA SER A 475 15.82 -16.94 23.96
C SER A 475 14.73 -17.17 25.01
N LYS A 476 14.10 -16.12 25.51
CA LYS A 476 13.00 -16.20 26.49
C LYS A 476 11.72 -16.79 25.92
N THR A 477 11.41 -16.48 24.68
CA THR A 477 10.21 -16.96 24.01
C THR A 477 10.37 -18.43 23.62
N TRP A 478 11.54 -18.81 23.13
CA TRP A 478 11.84 -20.20 22.79
C TRP A 478 11.82 -21.12 24.02
N LEU A 479 12.19 -20.64 25.22
CA LEU A 479 12.04 -21.40 26.47
C LEU A 479 10.62 -21.86 26.72
N LYS A 480 9.62 -21.05 26.36
CA LYS A 480 8.20 -21.41 26.52
C LYS A 480 7.73 -22.41 25.47
N ASN A 481 8.33 -22.38 24.28
CA ASN A 481 7.86 -23.11 23.10
C ASN A 481 8.65 -24.40 22.84
N GLN A 482 9.82 -24.57 23.47
CA GLN A 482 10.65 -25.77 23.35
C GLN A 482 10.44 -26.66 24.58
N GLY A 483 9.98 -27.88 24.36
CA GLY A 483 9.81 -28.85 25.46
C GLY A 483 11.10 -29.31 26.13
N ASP A 484 12.25 -29.06 25.49
CA ASP A 484 13.59 -29.40 25.98
C ASP A 484 14.49 -28.17 25.99
N PRO A 485 14.86 -27.64 27.16
CA PRO A 485 15.77 -26.49 27.29
C PRO A 485 17.14 -26.65 26.62
N SER A 486 17.64 -27.89 26.48
CA SER A 486 18.94 -28.17 25.84
C SER A 486 18.94 -27.76 24.36
N ARG A 487 17.77 -27.80 23.70
CA ARG A 487 17.61 -27.35 22.32
C ARG A 487 17.86 -25.87 22.16
N ILE A 488 17.49 -25.05 23.16
CA ILE A 488 17.71 -23.60 23.12
C ILE A 488 19.18 -23.28 23.18
N VAL A 489 19.92 -23.93 24.09
CA VAL A 489 21.36 -23.78 24.15
C VAL A 489 21.99 -24.17 22.83
N SER A 490 21.62 -25.32 22.26
CA SER A 490 22.08 -25.78 20.96
C SER A 490 21.72 -24.81 19.83
N LEU A 491 20.51 -24.22 19.84
CA LEU A 491 20.10 -23.26 18.86
C LEU A 491 20.90 -21.96 18.91
N LEU A 492 21.09 -21.42 20.13
CA LEU A 492 21.88 -20.20 20.34
C LEU A 492 23.36 -20.38 19.97
N ASP A 493 23.96 -21.55 20.28
CA ASP A 493 25.32 -21.86 19.91
C ASP A 493 25.51 -22.05 18.41
N LYS A 494 24.49 -22.51 17.69
CA LYS A 494 24.53 -22.74 16.25
C LYS A 494 24.31 -21.50 15.41
N ILE A 495 23.80 -20.41 15.98
CA ILE A 495 23.67 -19.13 15.26
C ILE A 495 25.07 -18.61 14.96
N ASN A 496 25.45 -18.64 13.68
CA ASN A 496 26.79 -18.33 13.22
C ASN A 496 26.84 -16.95 12.54
N PRO A 497 27.52 -15.97 13.13
CA PRO A 497 27.63 -14.63 12.55
C PRO A 497 28.44 -14.61 11.24
N ASN A 498 29.20 -15.66 10.96
CA ASN A 498 29.98 -15.78 9.72
C ASN A 498 29.22 -16.53 8.61
N ALA A 499 28.07 -17.13 8.91
CA ALA A 499 27.24 -17.77 7.90
C ALA A 499 26.50 -16.73 7.03
N LEU A 500 26.23 -17.09 5.77
CA LEU A 500 25.31 -16.36 4.94
C LEU A 500 23.91 -16.42 5.59
N LEU A 501 23.28 -15.26 5.82
CA LEU A 501 21.93 -15.18 6.36
C LEU A 501 20.95 -14.83 5.26
N ILE A 502 19.90 -15.64 5.11
CA ILE A 502 18.79 -15.41 4.18
C ILE A 502 17.51 -15.18 4.97
N GLY A 503 16.85 -14.06 4.74
CA GLY A 503 15.60 -13.69 5.40
C GLY A 503 14.40 -13.91 4.50
N PHE A 504 13.34 -14.50 5.08
CA PHE A 504 12.00 -14.60 4.49
C PHE A 504 10.99 -14.15 5.55
N ALA A 505 10.47 -12.94 5.42
CA ALA A 505 9.55 -12.37 6.41
C ALA A 505 8.40 -11.64 5.73
N ARG A 506 7.19 -12.19 5.91
CA ARG A 506 5.98 -11.67 5.28
C ARG A 506 4.71 -12.31 5.87
N ARG A 507 3.55 -11.80 5.51
CA ARG A 507 2.29 -12.47 5.85
C ARG A 507 2.28 -13.88 5.26
N PHE A 508 1.90 -14.87 6.07
CA PHE A 508 1.74 -16.24 5.61
C PHE A 508 0.38 -16.39 4.92
N ALA A 509 0.44 -16.54 3.61
CA ALA A 509 -0.68 -16.85 2.74
C ALA A 509 -0.17 -17.84 1.68
N THR A 510 -1.03 -18.69 1.16
CA THR A 510 -0.65 -19.80 0.26
C THR A 510 0.16 -19.34 -0.94
N TYR A 511 -0.26 -18.24 -1.59
CA TYR A 511 0.40 -17.75 -2.80
C TYR A 511 1.82 -17.19 -2.57
N LYS A 512 2.17 -16.86 -1.31
CA LYS A 512 3.51 -16.41 -0.92
C LYS A 512 4.53 -17.55 -0.91
N ARG A 513 4.06 -18.79 -0.94
CA ARG A 513 4.81 -20.04 -1.05
C ARG A 513 5.97 -20.18 -0.07
N ALA A 514 5.72 -19.88 1.20
CA ALA A 514 6.73 -20.07 2.26
C ALA A 514 7.27 -21.52 2.33
N HIS A 515 6.51 -22.49 1.81
CA HIS A 515 6.88 -23.91 1.75
C HIS A 515 7.88 -24.25 0.64
N LEU A 516 8.10 -23.35 -0.33
CA LEU A 516 8.84 -23.67 -1.56
C LEU A 516 10.27 -24.16 -1.29
N LEU A 517 10.97 -23.54 -0.33
CA LEU A 517 12.31 -23.96 0.09
C LEU A 517 12.35 -25.39 0.65
N PHE A 518 11.23 -25.92 1.11
CA PHE A 518 11.12 -27.23 1.76
C PHE A 518 10.56 -28.32 0.82
N THR A 519 10.55 -28.07 -0.49
CA THR A 519 10.07 -29.01 -1.49
C THR A 519 10.94 -30.27 -1.58
N ASP A 520 12.26 -30.12 -1.47
CA ASP A 520 13.26 -31.20 -1.40
C ASP A 520 14.10 -31.03 -0.13
N LEU A 521 13.67 -31.70 0.94
CA LEU A 521 14.35 -31.62 2.24
C LEU A 521 15.73 -32.26 2.25
N ASP A 522 15.96 -33.31 1.46
CA ASP A 522 17.26 -33.97 1.40
C ASP A 522 18.31 -33.06 0.73
N ARG A 523 17.93 -32.39 -0.35
CA ARG A 523 18.79 -31.41 -1.02
C ARG A 523 19.04 -30.19 -0.12
N LEU A 524 17.99 -29.68 0.51
CA LEU A 524 18.11 -28.57 1.44
C LEU A 524 19.06 -28.92 2.62
N ALA A 525 18.92 -30.13 3.19
CA ALA A 525 19.80 -30.59 4.27
C ALA A 525 21.27 -30.62 3.86
N LYS A 526 21.56 -31.04 2.62
CA LYS A 526 22.95 -31.01 2.09
C LYS A 526 23.48 -29.59 1.96
N ILE A 527 22.63 -28.64 1.50
CA ILE A 527 23.01 -27.23 1.35
C ILE A 527 23.32 -26.61 2.72
N VAL A 528 22.42 -26.75 3.71
CA VAL A 528 22.58 -26.08 5.01
C VAL A 528 23.61 -26.71 5.92
N ASN A 529 24.02 -27.95 5.67
CA ASN A 529 25.07 -28.67 6.42
C ASN A 529 26.41 -28.71 5.70
N ASN A 530 26.58 -27.99 4.60
CA ASN A 530 27.86 -27.89 3.91
C ASN A 530 28.84 -27.09 4.78
N PRO A 531 29.97 -27.71 5.27
CA PRO A 531 30.90 -27.02 6.17
C PRO A 531 31.68 -25.89 5.48
N ASN A 532 31.81 -25.94 4.14
CA ASN A 532 32.55 -24.94 3.38
C ASN A 532 31.68 -23.72 3.06
N TYR A 533 30.37 -23.87 3.05
CA TYR A 533 29.40 -22.83 2.71
C TYR A 533 28.26 -22.74 3.74
N PRO A 534 28.55 -22.35 4.99
CA PRO A 534 27.50 -22.22 6.01
C PRO A 534 26.41 -21.25 5.60
N VAL A 535 25.14 -21.64 5.68
CA VAL A 535 23.99 -20.82 5.39
C VAL A 535 22.89 -21.05 6.40
N GLN A 536 22.21 -19.98 6.79
CA GLN A 536 21.09 -20.01 7.73
C GLN A 536 19.92 -19.21 7.18
N PHE A 537 18.71 -19.72 7.41
CA PHE A 537 17.45 -19.10 6.97
C PHE A 537 16.66 -18.63 8.17
N LEU A 538 16.26 -17.36 8.14
CA LEU A 538 15.38 -16.75 9.13
C LEU A 538 13.98 -16.55 8.52
N PHE A 539 12.98 -17.17 9.13
CA PHE A 539 11.58 -17.04 8.78
C PHE A 539 10.85 -16.22 9.84
N ALA A 540 9.99 -15.31 9.42
CA ALA A 540 9.10 -14.57 10.30
C ALA A 540 7.80 -14.22 9.56
N GLY A 541 6.71 -14.04 10.29
CA GLY A 541 5.44 -13.61 9.72
C GLY A 541 4.25 -14.16 10.45
N LYS A 542 3.11 -13.53 10.20
CA LYS A 542 1.82 -13.87 10.78
C LYS A 542 0.88 -14.37 9.70
N ALA A 543 0.04 -15.36 10.04
CA ALA A 543 -1.11 -15.73 9.22
C ALA A 543 -2.36 -15.05 9.78
N HIS A 544 -3.31 -14.68 8.89
CA HIS A 544 -4.60 -14.17 9.37
C HIS A 544 -5.25 -15.19 10.32
N PRO A 545 -5.91 -14.77 11.43
CA PRO A 545 -6.52 -15.70 12.39
C PRO A 545 -7.54 -16.67 11.79
N HIS A 546 -8.16 -16.32 10.66
CA HIS A 546 -9.08 -17.18 9.91
C HIS A 546 -8.42 -17.95 8.75
N ASP A 547 -7.11 -17.76 8.50
CA ASP A 547 -6.37 -18.48 7.45
C ASP A 547 -5.68 -19.72 8.03
N GLY A 548 -6.43 -20.82 8.10
CA GLY A 548 -5.92 -22.10 8.58
C GLY A 548 -4.76 -22.65 7.72
N ALA A 549 -4.77 -22.41 6.42
CA ALA A 549 -3.70 -22.84 5.52
C ALA A 549 -2.39 -22.09 5.80
N GLY A 550 -2.45 -20.78 5.98
CA GLY A 550 -1.29 -19.96 6.37
C GLY A 550 -0.73 -20.34 7.74
N GLN A 551 -1.60 -20.60 8.71
CA GLN A 551 -1.19 -21.09 10.04
C GLN A 551 -0.52 -22.49 9.95
N GLY A 552 -1.04 -23.37 9.10
CA GLY A 552 -0.45 -24.68 8.82
C GLY A 552 0.95 -24.60 8.23
N LEU A 553 1.24 -23.61 7.37
CA LEU A 553 2.58 -23.35 6.85
C LEU A 553 3.56 -22.95 7.95
N ILE A 554 3.16 -22.08 8.88
CA ILE A 554 3.98 -21.71 10.04
C ILE A 554 4.30 -22.95 10.87
N LYS A 555 3.28 -23.76 11.21
CA LYS A 555 3.45 -24.99 11.98
C LYS A 555 4.44 -25.95 11.32
N LYS A 556 4.32 -26.16 10.01
CA LYS A 556 5.23 -27.01 9.23
C LYS A 556 6.68 -26.53 9.28
N ILE A 557 6.91 -25.22 9.13
CA ILE A 557 8.27 -24.65 9.20
C ILE A 557 8.85 -24.82 10.60
N VAL A 558 8.09 -24.60 11.65
CA VAL A 558 8.50 -24.81 13.03
C VAL A 558 8.85 -26.28 13.29
N GLU A 559 8.08 -27.24 12.79
CA GLU A 559 8.38 -28.67 12.87
C GLU A 559 9.72 -29.01 12.18
N ILE A 560 9.93 -28.51 10.96
CA ILE A 560 11.17 -28.72 10.19
C ILE A 560 12.35 -28.11 10.93
N SER A 561 12.22 -26.91 11.50
CA SER A 561 13.29 -26.22 12.22
C SER A 561 13.81 -26.99 13.45
N ARG A 562 13.02 -27.92 13.96
CA ARG A 562 13.36 -28.75 15.12
C ARG A 562 14.05 -30.06 14.77
N ARG A 563 14.10 -30.45 13.50
CA ARG A 563 14.79 -31.67 13.06
C ARG A 563 16.30 -31.52 13.25
N PRO A 564 17.02 -32.59 13.60
CA PRO A 564 18.45 -32.51 13.84
C PRO A 564 19.25 -31.88 12.72
N GLU A 565 18.93 -32.19 11.46
CA GLU A 565 19.61 -31.69 10.27
C GLU A 565 19.36 -30.18 10.03
N PHE A 566 18.26 -29.62 10.57
CA PHE A 566 17.89 -28.21 10.37
C PHE A 566 18.03 -27.34 11.62
N LEU A 567 18.29 -27.94 12.77
CA LEU A 567 18.39 -27.19 14.04
C LEU A 567 19.49 -26.12 13.96
N GLY A 568 19.12 -24.85 14.17
CA GLY A 568 20.03 -23.71 14.04
C GLY A 568 20.34 -23.31 12.59
N LYS A 569 19.76 -23.99 11.61
CA LYS A 569 19.89 -23.67 10.17
C LYS A 569 18.60 -23.06 9.60
N ILE A 570 17.45 -23.55 10.06
CA ILE A 570 16.13 -22.99 9.78
C ILE A 570 15.58 -22.47 11.10
N ILE A 571 15.33 -21.16 11.18
CA ILE A 571 14.93 -20.47 12.42
C ILE A 571 13.67 -19.70 12.15
N PHE A 572 12.62 -19.93 12.97
CA PHE A 572 11.39 -19.14 12.93
C PHE A 572 11.39 -18.11 14.08
N LEU A 573 11.19 -16.84 13.71
CA LEU A 573 11.10 -15.72 14.63
C LEU A 573 9.63 -15.30 14.76
N GLU A 574 9.06 -15.46 15.93
CA GLU A 574 7.67 -15.12 16.18
C GLU A 574 7.44 -13.61 16.37
N ASN A 575 6.17 -13.22 16.20
CA ASN A 575 5.68 -11.85 16.36
C ASN A 575 6.35 -10.82 15.44
N TYR A 576 6.33 -11.09 14.15
CA TYR A 576 6.82 -10.16 13.14
C TYR A 576 6.06 -8.82 13.19
N ASP A 577 6.79 -7.75 13.44
CA ASP A 577 6.31 -6.37 13.53
C ASP A 577 7.32 -5.40 12.88
N MET A 578 7.06 -4.08 12.90
CA MET A 578 7.98 -3.09 12.33
C MET A 578 9.36 -3.09 13.00
N LYS A 579 9.43 -3.38 14.30
CA LYS A 579 10.69 -3.40 15.04
C LYS A 579 11.58 -4.56 14.58
N LEU A 580 11.01 -5.77 14.46
CA LEU A 580 11.73 -6.93 13.93
C LEU A 580 12.02 -6.75 12.43
N ALA A 581 11.07 -6.19 11.67
CA ALA A 581 11.25 -5.93 10.24
C ALA A 581 12.47 -5.05 9.96
N ARG A 582 12.63 -3.93 10.67
CA ARG A 582 13.80 -3.03 10.54
C ARG A 582 15.12 -3.76 10.79
N ARG A 583 15.15 -4.70 11.75
CA ARG A 583 16.32 -5.52 12.06
C ARG A 583 16.62 -6.53 10.94
N LEU A 584 15.59 -7.20 10.43
CA LEU A 584 15.75 -8.22 9.39
C LEU A 584 16.18 -7.60 8.06
N VAL A 585 15.48 -6.56 7.57
CA VAL A 585 15.80 -5.93 6.29
C VAL A 585 17.19 -5.26 6.27
N SER A 586 17.78 -4.97 7.42
CA SER A 586 19.12 -4.41 7.52
C SER A 586 20.19 -5.43 7.89
N GLY A 587 19.83 -6.55 8.54
CA GLY A 587 20.79 -7.48 9.14
C GLY A 587 21.07 -8.75 8.33
N VAL A 588 20.14 -9.23 7.50
CA VAL A 588 20.36 -10.41 6.64
C VAL A 588 21.23 -10.06 5.43
N ASP A 589 21.83 -11.04 4.78
CA ASP A 589 22.63 -10.83 3.57
C ASP A 589 21.78 -10.87 2.31
N ILE A 590 20.75 -11.73 2.31
CA ILE A 590 19.80 -11.90 1.20
C ILE A 590 18.38 -11.79 1.73
N TRP A 591 17.55 -11.11 0.95
CA TRP A 591 16.10 -11.04 1.14
C TRP A 591 15.39 -11.87 0.08
N MET A 592 14.70 -12.92 0.51
CA MET A 592 14.07 -13.88 -0.40
C MET A 592 12.55 -13.71 -0.44
N ASN A 593 11.98 -13.74 -1.64
CA ASN A 593 10.54 -13.74 -1.90
C ASN A 593 10.20 -14.74 -3.00
N THR A 594 9.20 -15.57 -2.74
CA THR A 594 8.81 -16.67 -3.64
C THR A 594 7.32 -16.68 -3.98
N PRO A 595 6.70 -15.54 -4.35
CA PRO A 595 5.27 -15.50 -4.64
C PRO A 595 4.92 -16.33 -5.89
N THR A 596 3.65 -16.74 -5.98
CA THR A 596 3.09 -17.26 -7.23
C THR A 596 2.80 -16.10 -8.17
N ARG A 597 3.50 -16.02 -9.30
CA ARG A 597 3.26 -14.97 -10.29
C ARG A 597 1.91 -15.15 -10.97
N PRO A 598 1.10 -14.11 -11.21
CA PRO A 598 1.32 -12.67 -10.95
C PRO A 598 0.61 -12.16 -9.68
N LEU A 599 0.58 -12.93 -8.61
CA LEU A 599 -0.24 -12.65 -7.42
C LEU A 599 0.40 -11.68 -6.41
N GLU A 600 1.67 -11.32 -6.58
CA GLU A 600 2.28 -10.23 -5.81
C GLU A 600 2.05 -8.90 -6.53
N ALA A 601 1.16 -8.06 -6.00
CA ALA A 601 0.81 -6.80 -6.64
C ALA A 601 2.03 -5.86 -6.77
N SER A 602 2.83 -5.73 -5.74
CA SER A 602 4.09 -4.99 -5.76
C SER A 602 5.16 -5.68 -4.91
N GLY A 603 4.91 -5.82 -3.60
CA GLY A 603 5.94 -6.07 -2.60
C GLY A 603 6.75 -4.81 -2.34
N THR A 604 7.25 -4.64 -1.12
CA THR A 604 8.11 -3.52 -0.72
C THR A 604 9.23 -3.94 0.21
N SER A 605 9.18 -5.16 0.74
CA SER A 605 10.17 -5.63 1.71
C SER A 605 11.58 -5.75 1.12
N GLY A 606 11.68 -6.21 -0.13
CA GLY A 606 12.94 -6.25 -0.87
C GLY A 606 13.52 -4.86 -1.16
N GLU A 607 12.67 -3.87 -1.38
CA GLU A 607 13.08 -2.47 -1.57
C GLU A 607 13.69 -1.89 -0.28
N LYS A 608 13.13 -2.21 0.89
CA LYS A 608 13.70 -1.85 2.20
C LYS A 608 15.08 -2.47 2.39
N ALA A 609 15.21 -3.74 1.99
CA ALA A 609 16.47 -4.46 2.05
C ALA A 609 17.56 -3.80 1.19
N LEU A 610 17.23 -3.34 -0.01
CA LEU A 610 18.16 -2.63 -0.92
C LEU A 610 18.82 -1.41 -0.26
N MET A 611 18.05 -0.63 0.53
CA MET A 611 18.55 0.57 1.20
C MET A 611 19.67 0.26 2.21
N ASN A 612 19.79 -1.00 2.61
CA ASN A 612 20.72 -1.52 3.60
C ASN A 612 21.79 -2.44 3.01
N GLY A 613 21.97 -2.45 1.70
CA GLY A 613 22.94 -3.33 1.05
C GLY A 613 22.62 -4.82 1.17
N VAL A 614 21.38 -5.17 1.46
CA VAL A 614 20.87 -6.55 1.43
C VAL A 614 20.44 -6.88 0.00
N ILE A 615 20.87 -8.02 -0.52
CA ILE A 615 20.64 -8.39 -1.91
C ILE A 615 19.30 -9.08 -2.05
N ASN A 616 18.52 -8.70 -3.06
CA ASN A 616 17.20 -9.27 -3.32
C ASN A 616 17.32 -10.56 -4.16
N PHE A 617 16.56 -11.58 -3.75
CA PHE A 617 16.43 -12.86 -4.43
C PHE A 617 14.96 -13.25 -4.50
N SER A 618 14.35 -13.08 -5.66
CA SER A 618 12.88 -13.20 -5.79
C SER A 618 12.45 -13.75 -7.14
N VAL A 619 11.22 -14.25 -7.18
CA VAL A 619 10.46 -14.46 -8.41
C VAL A 619 10.29 -13.11 -9.12
N LEU A 620 10.29 -13.12 -10.46
CA LEU A 620 10.04 -11.92 -11.29
C LEU A 620 8.55 -11.56 -11.26
N ASP A 621 8.12 -11.01 -10.16
CA ASP A 621 6.75 -10.57 -9.88
C ASP A 621 6.76 -9.21 -9.16
N GLY A 622 5.66 -8.48 -9.22
CA GLY A 622 5.54 -7.16 -8.60
C GLY A 622 6.68 -6.23 -9.02
N TRP A 623 7.27 -5.53 -8.05
CA TRP A 623 8.36 -4.58 -8.30
C TRP A 623 9.64 -5.22 -8.86
N TRP A 624 9.92 -6.50 -8.52
CA TRP A 624 11.16 -7.15 -8.95
C TRP A 624 11.21 -7.44 -10.45
N LEU A 625 10.07 -7.57 -11.10
CA LEU A 625 10.01 -7.65 -12.56
C LEU A 625 10.60 -6.40 -13.24
N GLU A 626 10.41 -5.24 -12.63
CA GLU A 626 10.92 -3.95 -13.10
C GLU A 626 12.33 -3.68 -12.57
N GLY A 627 12.60 -4.09 -11.31
CA GLY A 627 13.82 -3.74 -10.59
C GLY A 627 15.02 -4.62 -10.88
N TYR A 628 14.81 -5.89 -11.27
CA TYR A 628 15.90 -6.82 -11.47
C TYR A 628 16.92 -6.34 -12.51
N ARG A 629 18.20 -6.41 -12.11
CA ARG A 629 19.34 -6.16 -13.00
C ARG A 629 20.35 -7.30 -12.80
N PRO A 630 20.89 -7.90 -13.88
CA PRO A 630 21.97 -8.86 -13.78
C PRO A 630 23.17 -8.30 -13.02
N GLY A 631 23.73 -9.08 -12.08
CA GLY A 631 24.83 -8.64 -11.24
C GLY A 631 24.46 -7.69 -10.09
N ALA A 632 23.17 -7.43 -9.88
CA ALA A 632 22.67 -6.61 -8.78
C ALA A 632 21.68 -7.35 -7.86
N GLY A 633 21.52 -8.64 -8.07
CA GLY A 633 20.64 -9.52 -7.31
C GLY A 633 20.33 -10.78 -8.09
N TRP A 634 19.45 -11.62 -7.56
CA TRP A 634 19.04 -12.87 -8.21
C TRP A 634 17.56 -12.94 -8.45
N ALA A 635 17.18 -13.53 -9.56
CA ALA A 635 15.81 -13.78 -9.95
C ALA A 635 15.64 -15.21 -10.43
N LEU A 636 14.45 -15.75 -10.22
CA LEU A 636 14.00 -16.92 -10.95
C LEU A 636 13.62 -16.41 -12.35
N THR A 637 14.45 -16.68 -13.35
CA THR A 637 14.37 -16.04 -14.67
C THR A 637 13.27 -16.60 -15.56
N GLU A 638 12.68 -17.74 -15.23
CA GLU A 638 11.53 -18.26 -15.94
C GLU A 638 10.29 -17.40 -15.68
N LYS A 639 9.81 -16.75 -16.73
CA LYS A 639 8.63 -15.86 -16.66
C LYS A 639 7.32 -16.58 -16.95
N ARG A 640 7.36 -17.84 -17.40
CA ARG A 640 6.16 -18.60 -17.66
C ARG A 640 5.53 -19.06 -16.38
N THR A 641 4.20 -19.04 -16.37
CA THR A 641 3.39 -19.69 -15.35
C THR A 641 2.83 -20.99 -15.90
N TYR A 642 3.10 -22.10 -15.24
CA TYR A 642 2.49 -23.37 -15.60
C TYR A 642 1.08 -23.43 -15.02
N GLN A 643 0.15 -23.96 -15.78
CA GLN A 643 -1.23 -24.15 -15.30
C GLN A 643 -1.32 -25.10 -14.12
N TYR A 644 -0.42 -26.10 -14.07
CA TYR A 644 -0.31 -27.05 -12.97
C TYR A 644 0.68 -26.55 -11.93
N GLN A 645 0.18 -25.98 -10.85
CA GLN A 645 0.95 -25.35 -9.80
C GLN A 645 2.09 -26.23 -9.21
N PRO A 646 1.89 -27.54 -8.94
CA PRO A 646 2.97 -28.38 -8.44
C PRO A 646 4.19 -28.48 -9.38
N HIS A 647 4.02 -28.41 -10.70
CA HIS A 647 5.15 -28.34 -11.63
C HIS A 647 5.89 -27.02 -11.53
N GLN A 648 5.16 -25.92 -11.40
CA GLN A 648 5.77 -24.61 -11.18
C GLN A 648 6.58 -24.60 -9.88
N ASP A 649 6.02 -25.15 -8.80
CA ASP A 649 6.69 -25.22 -7.50
C ASP A 649 7.97 -26.07 -7.55
N GLN A 650 7.94 -27.21 -8.24
CA GLN A 650 9.12 -28.05 -8.42
C GLN A 650 10.22 -27.33 -9.20
N LEU A 651 9.87 -26.65 -10.29
CA LEU A 651 10.82 -25.90 -11.11
C LEU A 651 11.44 -24.76 -10.33
N ASP A 652 10.60 -23.97 -9.65
CA ASP A 652 11.05 -22.81 -8.87
C ASP A 652 11.94 -23.24 -7.70
N ALA A 653 11.58 -24.30 -6.98
CA ALA A 653 12.39 -24.85 -5.91
C ALA A 653 13.76 -25.34 -6.42
N ALA A 654 13.78 -26.11 -7.53
CA ALA A 654 15.02 -26.58 -8.13
C ALA A 654 15.91 -25.42 -8.60
N THR A 655 15.32 -24.35 -9.10
CA THR A 655 16.04 -23.13 -9.50
C THR A 655 16.64 -22.43 -8.30
N ILE A 656 15.90 -22.31 -7.19
CA ILE A 656 16.42 -21.74 -5.93
C ILE A 656 17.64 -22.52 -5.44
N TYR A 657 17.54 -23.85 -5.36
CA TYR A 657 18.65 -24.70 -4.92
C TYR A 657 19.85 -24.58 -5.86
N GLY A 658 19.64 -24.61 -7.17
CA GLY A 658 20.70 -24.46 -8.16
C GLY A 658 21.43 -23.12 -8.05
N LEU A 659 20.70 -22.02 -7.88
CA LEU A 659 21.31 -20.69 -7.68
C LEU A 659 22.09 -20.61 -6.36
N LEU A 660 21.58 -21.19 -5.28
CA LEU A 660 22.30 -21.26 -4.01
C LEU A 660 23.61 -22.05 -4.15
N GLU A 661 23.55 -23.25 -4.73
CA GLU A 661 24.70 -24.17 -4.86
C GLU A 661 25.79 -23.65 -5.81
N ASN A 662 25.38 -23.07 -6.95
CA ASN A 662 26.31 -22.79 -8.05
C ASN A 662 26.73 -21.31 -8.15
N GLU A 663 25.95 -20.38 -7.60
CA GLU A 663 26.22 -18.95 -7.76
C GLU A 663 26.36 -18.22 -6.42
N ILE A 664 25.32 -18.26 -5.58
CA ILE A 664 25.19 -17.41 -4.39
C ILE A 664 26.24 -17.78 -3.32
N LEU A 665 26.25 -19.04 -2.90
CA LEU A 665 27.18 -19.51 -1.87
C LEU A 665 28.64 -19.42 -2.31
N PRO A 666 29.03 -19.87 -3.52
CA PRO A 666 30.41 -19.72 -4.01
C PRO A 666 30.83 -18.25 -4.07
N LEU A 667 29.98 -17.33 -4.54
CA LEU A 667 30.30 -15.91 -4.62
C LEU A 667 30.52 -15.30 -3.22
N TYR A 668 29.64 -15.60 -2.27
CA TYR A 668 29.75 -15.06 -0.91
C TYR A 668 31.03 -15.52 -0.20
N TYR A 669 31.44 -16.76 -0.41
CA TYR A 669 32.61 -17.35 0.22
C TYR A 669 33.93 -17.22 -0.58
N ALA A 670 33.91 -16.56 -1.74
CA ALA A 670 35.12 -16.22 -2.49
C ALA A 670 35.88 -15.07 -1.82
N ARG A 671 36.56 -15.39 -0.69
CA ARG A 671 37.24 -14.39 0.15
C ARG A 671 38.62 -14.01 -0.44
N ASN A 672 38.91 -12.72 -0.46
CA ASN A 672 40.23 -12.20 -0.76
C ASN A 672 41.15 -12.25 0.48
N VAL A 673 42.39 -11.77 0.35
CA VAL A 673 43.37 -11.73 1.45
C VAL A 673 42.96 -10.88 2.65
N LYS A 674 42.01 -9.95 2.46
CA LYS A 674 41.44 -9.12 3.54
C LYS A 674 40.20 -9.74 4.20
N GLY A 675 39.76 -10.91 3.74
CA GLY A 675 38.65 -11.66 4.33
C GLY A 675 37.25 -11.28 3.85
N TYR A 676 37.08 -10.49 2.78
CA TYR A 676 35.79 -10.19 2.19
C TYR A 676 35.68 -10.67 0.74
N SER A 677 34.46 -10.82 0.25
CA SER A 677 34.18 -11.14 -1.17
C SER A 677 34.02 -9.87 -1.99
N GLU A 678 34.94 -9.63 -2.90
CA GLU A 678 34.90 -8.48 -3.83
C GLU A 678 33.68 -8.59 -4.76
N GLY A 679 33.37 -9.79 -5.26
CA GLY A 679 32.20 -10.03 -6.09
C GLY A 679 30.90 -9.77 -5.37
N TRP A 680 30.82 -10.12 -4.07
CA TRP A 680 29.65 -9.82 -3.25
C TRP A 680 29.46 -8.32 -3.03
N VAL A 681 30.53 -7.61 -2.67
CA VAL A 681 30.51 -6.15 -2.48
C VAL A 681 30.14 -5.44 -3.80
N LYS A 682 30.65 -5.91 -4.94
CA LYS A 682 30.24 -5.39 -6.25
C LYS A 682 28.75 -5.54 -6.49
N THR A 683 28.18 -6.70 -6.14
CA THR A 683 26.73 -6.94 -6.25
C THR A 683 25.93 -5.98 -5.35
N ILE A 684 26.41 -5.74 -4.11
CA ILE A 684 25.79 -4.77 -3.21
C ILE A 684 25.81 -3.35 -3.83
N LYS A 685 26.96 -2.91 -4.31
CA LYS A 685 27.10 -1.57 -4.93
C LYS A 685 26.23 -1.42 -6.17
N ASN A 686 26.16 -2.45 -7.01
CA ASN A 686 25.28 -2.47 -8.18
C ASN A 686 23.79 -2.35 -7.75
N SER A 687 23.39 -3.10 -6.72
CA SER A 687 22.04 -3.05 -6.18
C SER A 687 21.66 -1.63 -5.69
N ILE A 688 22.54 -1.00 -4.93
CA ILE A 688 22.33 0.36 -4.40
C ILE A 688 22.33 1.39 -5.54
N ALA A 689 23.28 1.32 -6.47
CA ALA A 689 23.40 2.33 -7.52
C ALA A 689 22.33 2.22 -8.60
N GLN A 690 21.99 0.99 -9.03
CA GLN A 690 21.18 0.76 -10.22
C GLN A 690 19.70 0.51 -9.91
N ILE A 691 19.36 0.07 -8.70
CA ILE A 691 18.01 -0.34 -8.35
C ILE A 691 17.38 0.60 -7.32
N ALA A 692 18.06 0.85 -6.19
CA ALA A 692 17.50 1.61 -5.08
C ALA A 692 16.93 2.99 -5.44
N PRO A 693 17.52 3.77 -6.36
CA PRO A 693 16.99 5.09 -6.76
C PRO A 693 15.56 5.08 -7.25
N HIS A 694 15.14 3.97 -7.84
CA HIS A 694 13.82 3.83 -8.47
C HIS A 694 12.71 3.45 -7.48
N TYR A 695 13.06 3.08 -6.23
CA TYR A 695 12.12 2.51 -5.25
C TYR A 695 12.09 3.27 -3.93
N THR A 696 12.42 4.55 -3.95
CA THR A 696 12.21 5.47 -2.83
C THR A 696 10.76 5.93 -2.78
N MET A 697 10.24 6.20 -1.58
CA MET A 697 8.91 6.79 -1.43
C MET A 697 8.85 8.22 -2.03
N LYS A 698 9.97 8.93 -2.07
CA LYS A 698 10.08 10.23 -2.74
C LYS A 698 9.73 10.12 -4.24
N ARG A 699 10.30 9.13 -4.93
CA ARG A 699 9.97 8.86 -6.34
C ARG A 699 8.48 8.49 -6.49
N GLN A 700 7.95 7.63 -5.63
CA GLN A 700 6.54 7.24 -5.67
C GLN A 700 5.62 8.44 -5.50
N LEU A 701 5.88 9.30 -4.51
CA LEU A 701 5.09 10.50 -4.25
C LEU A 701 5.12 11.46 -5.47
N ASP A 702 6.29 11.70 -6.03
CA ASP A 702 6.46 12.55 -7.21
C ASP A 702 5.73 11.98 -8.44
N ASP A 703 5.72 10.66 -8.62
CA ASP A 703 4.96 9.98 -9.68
C ASP A 703 3.45 10.20 -9.51
N TYR A 704 2.91 10.13 -8.28
CA TYR A 704 1.49 10.42 -8.04
C TYR A 704 1.15 11.87 -8.40
N PHE A 705 2.00 12.83 -8.06
CA PHE A 705 1.79 14.23 -8.45
C PHE A 705 1.80 14.40 -9.96
N THR A 706 2.80 13.84 -10.63
CA THR A 706 3.00 14.01 -12.08
C THR A 706 1.92 13.29 -12.89
N LYS A 707 1.60 12.05 -12.51
CA LYS A 707 0.70 11.20 -13.29
C LYS A 707 -0.78 11.49 -13.00
N PHE A 708 -1.14 11.88 -11.76
CA PHE A 708 -2.51 11.95 -11.30
C PHE A 708 -2.86 13.28 -10.62
N TYR A 709 -2.34 13.60 -9.45
CA TYR A 709 -2.84 14.69 -8.62
C TYR A 709 -2.87 16.05 -9.31
N CYS A 710 -1.81 16.43 -10.03
CA CYS A 710 -1.78 17.72 -10.73
C CYS A 710 -2.83 17.80 -11.84
N LYS A 711 -3.05 16.70 -12.56
CA LYS A 711 -4.06 16.63 -13.63
C LYS A 711 -5.48 16.71 -13.07
N GLU A 712 -5.74 15.95 -12.00
CA GLU A 712 -7.06 15.93 -11.34
C GLU A 712 -7.39 17.28 -10.71
N ALA A 713 -6.46 17.88 -9.98
CA ALA A 713 -6.66 19.20 -9.38
C ALA A 713 -6.96 20.27 -10.43
N LYS A 714 -6.22 20.26 -11.55
CA LYS A 714 -6.46 21.18 -12.68
C LYS A 714 -7.87 20.97 -13.25
N ARG A 715 -8.23 19.72 -13.53
CA ARG A 715 -9.56 19.40 -14.06
C ARG A 715 -10.66 19.77 -13.09
N HIS A 716 -10.51 19.47 -11.81
CA HIS A 716 -11.48 19.85 -10.79
C HIS A 716 -11.68 21.36 -10.76
N ALA A 717 -10.60 22.13 -10.77
CA ALA A 717 -10.68 23.60 -10.80
C ALA A 717 -11.45 24.11 -12.02
N GLU A 718 -11.24 23.50 -13.20
CA GLU A 718 -11.99 23.83 -14.42
C GLU A 718 -13.50 23.52 -14.29
N LEU A 719 -13.85 22.38 -13.66
CA LEU A 719 -15.24 21.94 -13.53
C LEU A 719 -16.04 22.72 -12.49
N VAL A 720 -15.40 23.22 -11.43
CA VAL A 720 -16.08 24.01 -10.38
C VAL A 720 -16.13 25.50 -10.72
N ALA A 721 -15.35 25.96 -11.69
CA ALA A 721 -15.34 27.37 -12.10
C ALA A 721 -16.68 27.81 -12.67
N ASN A 722 -17.01 29.11 -12.52
CA ASN A 722 -18.21 29.75 -13.08
C ASN A 722 -19.52 29.01 -12.73
N ASP A 723 -19.68 28.71 -11.46
CA ASP A 723 -20.86 27.97 -10.95
C ASP A 723 -21.06 26.62 -11.65
N TYR A 724 -19.99 25.83 -11.76
CA TYR A 724 -19.97 24.49 -12.37
C TYR A 724 -20.37 24.47 -13.86
N ALA A 725 -20.19 25.56 -14.59
CA ALA A 725 -20.65 25.68 -15.98
C ALA A 725 -20.15 24.52 -16.87
N LYS A 726 -18.87 24.14 -16.74
CA LYS A 726 -18.29 23.05 -17.53
C LYS A 726 -18.82 21.66 -17.14
N ALA A 727 -19.03 21.41 -15.86
CA ALA A 727 -19.62 20.16 -15.37
C ALA A 727 -21.07 20.01 -15.86
N LYS A 728 -21.85 21.10 -15.81
CA LYS A 728 -23.22 21.16 -16.33
C LYS A 728 -23.27 20.90 -17.84
N GLU A 729 -22.36 21.51 -18.61
CA GLU A 729 -22.23 21.30 -20.07
C GLU A 729 -21.96 19.83 -20.41
N ILE A 730 -20.99 19.19 -19.72
CA ILE A 730 -20.61 17.79 -19.96
C ILE A 730 -21.76 16.85 -19.56
N ALA A 731 -22.40 17.08 -18.41
CA ALA A 731 -23.51 16.26 -17.96
C ALA A 731 -24.70 16.34 -18.96
N ALA A 732 -25.07 17.55 -19.42
CA ALA A 732 -26.12 17.74 -20.42
C ALA A 732 -25.78 17.07 -21.76
N TRP A 733 -24.51 17.15 -22.21
CA TRP A 733 -24.04 16.47 -23.42
C TRP A 733 -24.13 14.92 -23.27
N LYS A 734 -23.72 14.36 -22.13
CA LYS A 734 -23.85 12.91 -21.86
C LYS A 734 -25.31 12.45 -21.88
N GLU A 735 -26.21 13.22 -21.29
CA GLU A 735 -27.67 12.93 -21.30
C GLU A 735 -28.24 12.97 -22.71
N GLU A 736 -27.89 13.97 -23.51
CA GLU A 736 -28.33 14.08 -24.90
C GLU A 736 -27.85 12.88 -25.74
N VAL A 737 -26.54 12.55 -25.66
CA VAL A 737 -26.00 11.41 -26.39
C VAL A 737 -26.66 10.10 -25.94
N ALA A 738 -26.81 9.87 -24.64
CA ALA A 738 -27.45 8.65 -24.12
C ALA A 738 -28.89 8.50 -24.62
N SER A 739 -29.64 9.60 -24.67
CA SER A 739 -31.06 9.61 -25.13
C SER A 739 -31.20 9.25 -26.61
N LYS A 740 -30.22 9.55 -27.43
CA LYS A 740 -30.22 9.36 -28.88
C LYS A 740 -29.39 8.16 -29.37
N TRP A 741 -28.58 7.55 -28.51
CA TRP A 741 -27.59 6.54 -28.86
C TRP A 741 -28.17 5.39 -29.67
N ASP A 742 -29.27 4.82 -29.21
CA ASP A 742 -29.91 3.68 -29.85
C ASP A 742 -30.56 4.03 -31.19
N ALA A 743 -30.87 5.31 -31.45
CA ALA A 743 -31.46 5.79 -32.70
C ALA A 743 -30.41 6.07 -33.78
N ILE A 744 -29.13 6.15 -33.47
CA ILE A 744 -28.04 6.35 -34.45
C ILE A 744 -28.06 5.21 -35.48
N GLU A 745 -27.90 5.53 -36.77
CA GLU A 745 -28.06 4.59 -37.86
C GLU A 745 -26.85 4.63 -38.81
N VAL A 746 -26.25 3.49 -39.07
CA VAL A 746 -25.28 3.33 -40.16
C VAL A 746 -26.06 3.17 -41.46
N VAL A 747 -26.16 4.24 -42.25
CA VAL A 747 -27.01 4.30 -43.47
C VAL A 747 -26.39 3.53 -44.61
N SER A 748 -25.10 3.62 -44.82
CA SER A 748 -24.36 2.87 -45.83
C SER A 748 -22.89 2.63 -45.45
N THR A 749 -22.34 1.61 -46.05
CA THR A 749 -20.93 1.23 -45.93
C THR A 749 -20.36 0.94 -47.29
N GLU A 750 -19.30 1.66 -47.69
CA GLU A 750 -18.59 1.40 -48.92
C GLU A 750 -17.20 0.78 -48.57
N LYS A 751 -16.99 -0.44 -49.05
CA LYS A 751 -15.76 -1.19 -48.89
C LYS A 751 -15.15 -1.43 -50.28
N CYS A 752 -13.83 -1.33 -50.42
CA CYS A 752 -13.20 -1.75 -51.66
C CYS A 752 -13.38 -3.27 -51.90
N GLU A 753 -13.34 -3.69 -53.15
CA GLU A 753 -13.60 -5.09 -53.53
C GLU A 753 -12.71 -6.10 -52.85
N ASN A 754 -11.44 -5.72 -52.59
CA ASN A 754 -10.46 -6.58 -51.90
C ASN A 754 -10.87 -6.86 -50.44
N ILE A 755 -11.42 -5.87 -49.73
CA ILE A 755 -11.95 -6.04 -48.37
C ILE A 755 -13.17 -6.98 -48.39
N VAL A 756 -14.06 -6.78 -49.34
CA VAL A 756 -15.28 -7.62 -49.47
C VAL A 756 -14.91 -9.09 -49.72
N ASN A 757 -13.92 -9.33 -50.54
CA ASN A 757 -13.49 -10.67 -50.95
C ASN A 757 -12.44 -11.29 -50.02
N GLY A 758 -11.98 -10.57 -48.98
CA GLY A 758 -10.94 -11.02 -48.06
C GLY A 758 -9.55 -11.15 -48.69
N ASN A 759 -9.30 -10.48 -49.84
CA ASN A 759 -8.04 -10.50 -50.55
C ASN A 759 -7.18 -9.26 -50.20
N ILE A 760 -6.72 -9.21 -48.98
CA ILE A 760 -5.91 -8.10 -48.46
C ILE A 760 -4.45 -8.48 -48.46
N GLU A 761 -3.59 -7.61 -48.97
CA GLU A 761 -2.14 -7.81 -49.07
C GLU A 761 -1.43 -6.86 -48.05
N SER A 762 -0.36 -7.35 -47.43
CA SER A 762 0.47 -6.54 -46.56
C SER A 762 1.16 -5.39 -47.31
N GLY A 763 1.25 -4.24 -46.69
CA GLY A 763 1.84 -3.02 -47.23
C GLY A 763 0.95 -2.29 -48.26
N VAL A 764 -0.29 -2.74 -48.48
CA VAL A 764 -1.29 -2.08 -49.34
C VAL A 764 -2.26 -1.29 -48.47
N GLU A 765 -2.56 -0.05 -48.87
CA GLU A 765 -3.52 0.81 -48.21
C GLU A 765 -4.92 0.56 -48.73
N TYR A 766 -5.87 0.34 -47.84
CA TYR A 766 -7.29 0.10 -48.15
C TYR A 766 -8.16 1.19 -47.59
N THR A 767 -9.16 1.65 -48.34
CA THR A 767 -10.09 2.68 -47.92
C THR A 767 -11.45 2.08 -47.56
N ILE A 768 -12.03 2.54 -46.49
CA ILE A 768 -13.42 2.26 -46.09
C ILE A 768 -14.15 3.54 -45.76
N THR A 769 -15.44 3.58 -46.09
CA THR A 769 -16.31 4.72 -45.82
C THR A 769 -17.63 4.29 -45.25
N HIS A 770 -18.08 4.97 -44.19
CA HIS A 770 -19.41 4.81 -43.58
C HIS A 770 -20.18 6.12 -43.63
N VAL A 771 -21.45 6.03 -43.96
CA VAL A 771 -22.41 7.17 -43.81
C VAL A 771 -23.28 6.87 -42.62
N VAL A 772 -23.28 7.79 -41.65
CA VAL A 772 -23.98 7.63 -40.36
C VAL A 772 -24.94 8.81 -40.16
N ASP A 773 -26.19 8.48 -39.80
CA ASP A 773 -27.19 9.47 -39.33
C ASP A 773 -27.04 9.63 -37.81
N GLU A 774 -26.45 10.73 -37.39
CA GLU A 774 -26.19 11.04 -35.98
C GLU A 774 -27.41 11.57 -35.21
N LYS A 775 -28.56 11.66 -35.87
CA LYS A 775 -29.81 12.12 -35.23
C LYS A 775 -29.71 13.49 -34.53
N GLY A 776 -28.87 14.36 -35.05
CA GLY A 776 -28.70 15.74 -34.55
C GLY A 776 -27.71 15.86 -33.38
N LEU A 777 -26.78 14.94 -33.23
CA LEU A 777 -25.72 15.00 -32.22
C LEU A 777 -24.53 15.87 -32.60
N ASN A 778 -24.49 16.39 -33.85
CA ASN A 778 -23.53 17.40 -34.26
C ASN A 778 -22.05 17.06 -34.07
N ASP A 779 -21.56 15.98 -34.68
CA ASP A 779 -20.17 15.49 -34.62
C ASP A 779 -19.78 14.95 -33.19
N ALA A 780 -20.78 14.46 -32.44
CA ALA A 780 -20.52 13.84 -31.15
C ALA A 780 -20.11 12.34 -31.22
N ILE A 781 -20.00 11.81 -32.47
CA ILE A 781 -19.71 10.38 -32.70
C ILE A 781 -18.32 10.24 -33.32
N GLY A 782 -17.55 9.31 -32.84
CA GLY A 782 -16.34 8.80 -33.47
C GLY A 782 -16.56 7.39 -33.99
N ILE A 783 -15.90 7.06 -35.09
CA ILE A 783 -15.85 5.69 -35.65
C ILE A 783 -14.39 5.33 -35.87
N GLU A 784 -14.06 4.07 -35.67
CA GLU A 784 -12.71 3.57 -35.89
C GLU A 784 -12.71 2.14 -36.44
N VAL A 785 -11.69 1.84 -37.23
CA VAL A 785 -11.40 0.49 -37.72
C VAL A 785 -10.52 -0.20 -36.68
N VAL A 786 -10.96 -1.33 -36.15
CA VAL A 786 -10.20 -2.13 -35.18
C VAL A 786 -9.79 -3.44 -35.83
N ALA A 787 -8.49 -3.68 -35.88
CA ALA A 787 -7.93 -4.94 -36.35
C ALA A 787 -7.36 -5.73 -35.16
N MET A 788 -7.63 -7.01 -35.13
CA MET A 788 -7.15 -7.96 -34.13
C MET A 788 -6.37 -9.09 -34.75
N HIS A 789 -5.42 -9.64 -34.03
CA HIS A 789 -4.66 -10.80 -34.40
C HIS A 789 -4.42 -11.72 -33.19
N LYS A 790 -3.92 -12.93 -33.43
CA LYS A 790 -3.43 -13.79 -32.35
C LYS A 790 -1.94 -13.57 -32.14
N ASN A 791 -1.54 -13.34 -30.90
CA ASN A 791 -0.12 -13.27 -30.54
C ASN A 791 0.53 -14.67 -30.56
N ALA A 792 1.84 -14.73 -30.27
CA ALA A 792 2.61 -15.98 -30.27
C ALA A 792 2.07 -17.04 -29.27
N GLU A 793 1.30 -16.60 -28.27
CA GLU A 793 0.67 -17.48 -27.28
C GLU A 793 -0.76 -17.91 -27.66
N GLY A 794 -1.24 -17.48 -28.84
CA GLY A 794 -2.59 -17.76 -29.33
C GLY A 794 -3.70 -16.89 -28.70
N LYS A 795 -3.36 -15.88 -27.88
CA LYS A 795 -4.30 -14.92 -27.31
C LYS A 795 -4.64 -13.85 -28.35
N GLU A 796 -5.95 -13.56 -28.52
CA GLU A 796 -6.40 -12.43 -29.33
C GLU A 796 -5.98 -11.10 -28.68
N CYS A 797 -5.38 -10.22 -29.45
CA CYS A 797 -4.96 -8.89 -29.02
C CYS A 797 -5.18 -7.87 -30.15
N VAL A 798 -5.29 -6.62 -29.75
CA VAL A 798 -5.45 -5.50 -30.70
C VAL A 798 -4.17 -5.35 -31.53
N TYR A 799 -4.31 -5.40 -32.85
CA TYR A 799 -3.23 -5.12 -33.79
C TYR A 799 -3.14 -3.62 -34.09
N SER A 800 -4.26 -3.04 -34.47
CA SER A 800 -4.35 -1.58 -34.76
C SER A 800 -5.75 -1.03 -34.49
N VAL A 801 -5.79 0.24 -34.13
CA VAL A 801 -7.00 1.05 -34.04
C VAL A 801 -6.79 2.28 -34.91
N THR A 802 -7.58 2.41 -35.99
CA THR A 802 -7.46 3.52 -36.94
C THR A 802 -8.70 4.38 -36.87
N PRO A 803 -8.62 5.61 -36.37
CA PRO A 803 -9.75 6.56 -36.35
C PRO A 803 -10.21 6.90 -37.78
N MET A 804 -11.50 7.03 -37.97
CA MET A 804 -12.07 7.50 -39.22
C MET A 804 -12.31 9.01 -39.17
N GLU A 805 -11.98 9.69 -40.24
CA GLU A 805 -12.18 11.15 -40.36
C GLU A 805 -13.52 11.47 -41.02
N VAL A 806 -14.16 12.54 -40.58
CA VAL A 806 -15.36 13.07 -41.23
C VAL A 806 -14.93 13.79 -42.50
N VAL A 807 -15.27 13.22 -43.67
CA VAL A 807 -14.92 13.77 -44.98
C VAL A 807 -16.06 14.56 -45.62
N LYS A 808 -17.31 14.37 -45.18
CA LYS A 808 -18.48 15.06 -45.63
C LYS A 808 -19.54 15.14 -44.53
N ASN A 809 -20.29 16.25 -44.48
CA ASN A 809 -21.43 16.44 -43.60
C ASN A 809 -22.61 17.06 -44.37
N GLU A 810 -23.78 16.43 -44.35
CA GLU A 810 -25.01 16.87 -45.00
C GLU A 810 -26.15 16.78 -43.97
N GLY A 811 -26.29 17.80 -43.13
CA GLY A 811 -27.28 17.85 -42.06
C GLY A 811 -26.92 16.84 -40.96
N ASN A 812 -27.76 15.81 -40.76
CA ASN A 812 -27.51 14.76 -39.77
C ASN A 812 -26.65 13.60 -40.30
N LEU A 813 -26.35 13.63 -41.61
CA LEU A 813 -25.54 12.56 -42.26
C LEU A 813 -24.07 12.94 -42.27
N TYR A 814 -23.31 12.15 -41.59
CA TYR A 814 -21.84 12.28 -41.52
C TYR A 814 -21.20 11.15 -42.31
N THR A 815 -20.27 11.46 -43.20
CA THR A 815 -19.49 10.49 -43.96
C THR A 815 -18.10 10.36 -43.31
N PHE A 816 -17.86 9.21 -42.75
CA PHE A 816 -16.58 8.83 -42.12
C PHE A 816 -15.76 8.03 -43.12
N SER A 817 -14.47 8.33 -43.24
CA SER A 817 -13.54 7.58 -44.06
C SER A 817 -12.22 7.33 -43.36
N ALA A 818 -11.66 6.13 -43.55
CA ALA A 818 -10.32 5.81 -43.09
C ALA A 818 -9.54 5.04 -44.14
N LYS A 819 -8.22 5.20 -44.08
CA LYS A 819 -7.25 4.39 -44.80
C LYS A 819 -6.51 3.55 -43.76
N PHE A 820 -6.39 2.26 -44.01
CA PHE A 820 -5.67 1.33 -43.13
C PHE A 820 -4.88 0.30 -43.93
N SER A 821 -3.85 -0.23 -43.36
CA SER A 821 -2.96 -1.24 -43.96
C SER A 821 -2.52 -2.26 -42.89
N PHE A 822 -2.02 -3.39 -43.35
CA PHE A 822 -1.37 -4.38 -42.52
C PHE A 822 0.11 -4.45 -42.87
N ASP A 823 0.99 -4.35 -41.88
CA ASP A 823 2.43 -4.42 -42.11
C ASP A 823 2.91 -5.86 -42.30
N ASN A 824 2.18 -6.81 -41.73
CA ASN A 824 2.53 -8.25 -41.76
C ASN A 824 1.42 -9.10 -42.40
N ALA A 825 1.81 -10.19 -43.01
CA ALA A 825 0.87 -11.21 -43.43
C ALA A 825 0.43 -12.05 -42.21
N GLY A 826 -0.83 -12.49 -42.19
CA GLY A 826 -1.38 -13.31 -41.11
C GLY A 826 -2.91 -13.35 -41.14
N ASP A 827 -3.46 -13.98 -40.12
CA ASP A 827 -4.93 -14.00 -39.91
C ASP A 827 -5.34 -12.85 -39.01
N PHE A 828 -6.16 -11.94 -39.55
CA PHE A 828 -6.70 -10.78 -38.82
C PHE A 828 -8.22 -10.84 -38.80
N LYS A 829 -8.77 -10.24 -37.72
CA LYS A 829 -10.19 -9.92 -37.65
C LYS A 829 -10.35 -8.41 -37.72
N VAL A 830 -11.28 -7.92 -38.51
CA VAL A 830 -11.55 -6.46 -38.64
C VAL A 830 -13.01 -6.20 -38.31
N ALA A 831 -13.24 -5.21 -37.50
CA ALA A 831 -14.57 -4.69 -37.16
C ALA A 831 -14.54 -3.19 -37.00
N TYR A 832 -15.71 -2.57 -36.97
CA TYR A 832 -15.86 -1.12 -36.77
C TYR A 832 -16.50 -0.84 -35.44
N ARG A 833 -15.95 0.19 -34.76
CA ARG A 833 -16.44 0.56 -33.44
C ARG A 833 -16.88 2.02 -33.44
N MET A 834 -18.13 2.25 -33.06
CA MET A 834 -18.70 3.59 -32.85
C MET A 834 -18.65 3.91 -31.37
N TYR A 835 -18.28 5.15 -31.05
CA TYR A 835 -18.17 5.64 -29.67
C TYR A 835 -18.50 7.14 -29.59
N PRO A 836 -18.95 7.65 -28.41
CA PRO A 836 -19.13 9.10 -28.20
C PRO A 836 -17.78 9.80 -28.17
N LYS A 837 -17.69 10.94 -28.88
CA LYS A 837 -16.49 11.74 -29.04
C LYS A 837 -16.68 13.11 -28.40
N ASN A 838 -15.88 13.44 -27.41
CA ASN A 838 -15.85 14.77 -26.80
C ASN A 838 -14.46 15.04 -26.21
N GLU A 839 -13.83 16.13 -26.66
CA GLU A 839 -12.48 16.52 -26.19
C GLU A 839 -12.45 16.91 -24.71
N ALA A 840 -13.61 17.23 -24.12
CA ALA A 840 -13.73 17.52 -22.70
C ALA A 840 -13.63 16.27 -21.81
N LEU A 841 -13.69 15.05 -22.34
CA LEU A 841 -13.52 13.80 -21.59
C LEU A 841 -12.03 13.43 -21.50
N PRO A 842 -11.46 13.26 -20.30
CA PRO A 842 -10.07 12.79 -20.13
C PRO A 842 -9.80 11.43 -20.74
N HIS A 843 -10.75 10.51 -20.63
CA HIS A 843 -10.69 9.15 -21.16
C HIS A 843 -11.98 8.79 -21.88
N ARG A 844 -11.91 7.98 -22.92
CA ARG A 844 -13.10 7.48 -23.62
C ARG A 844 -13.98 6.64 -22.70
N GLN A 845 -13.38 5.92 -21.75
CA GLN A 845 -14.07 5.11 -20.77
C GLN A 845 -14.89 5.93 -19.75
N ASP A 846 -14.71 7.25 -19.68
CA ASP A 846 -15.52 8.12 -18.80
C ASP A 846 -16.99 8.19 -19.22
N PHE A 847 -17.27 7.82 -20.47
CA PHE A 847 -18.63 7.68 -21.00
C PHE A 847 -18.68 6.49 -21.94
N CYS A 848 -18.85 5.30 -21.37
CA CYS A 848 -18.63 4.01 -22.03
C CYS A 848 -19.87 3.54 -22.79
N TYR A 849 -20.24 4.27 -23.86
CA TYR A 849 -21.18 3.81 -24.89
C TYR A 849 -20.38 3.33 -26.09
N VAL A 850 -20.59 2.08 -26.50
CA VAL A 850 -19.88 1.47 -27.63
C VAL A 850 -20.86 0.63 -28.46
N ARG A 851 -20.77 0.77 -29.78
CA ARG A 851 -21.50 -0.10 -30.71
C ARG A 851 -20.52 -0.67 -31.74
N TRP A 852 -20.46 -1.99 -31.78
CA TRP A 852 -19.71 -2.73 -32.80
C TRP A 852 -20.59 -3.07 -33.99
N PHE A 853 -20.04 -2.95 -35.18
CA PHE A 853 -20.70 -3.31 -36.43
C PHE A 853 -19.66 -3.78 -37.46
N ASN A 854 -20.15 -4.39 -38.56
CA ASN A 854 -19.29 -4.96 -39.60
C ASN A 854 -19.72 -4.58 -41.04
#